data_fdd7f97eda4cf40b788ae02709fc4cb4
#
_entry.id   fdd7f97eda4cf40b788ae02709fc4cb4
#
_cell.length_a   1.000
_cell.length_b   1.000
_cell.length_c   1.000
_cell.angle_alpha   90.00
_cell.angle_beta   90.00
_cell.angle_gamma   90.00
#
_symmetry.space_group_name_H-M   'P 1'
#
loop_
_entity.id
_entity.type
_entity.pdbx_description
1 polymer ?
#
loop_
_entity_poly.entity_id
_entity_poly.type
_entity_poly.pdbx_seq_one_letter_code
_entity_poly.pdbx_strand_id
1 'polypeptide(L)'
;MWVPSFEDESPPYSGVRIDRTDWAVMCDSEQEDYECKNAIDGKNTTAWYSQSTRSQEYTITVDLGRPDYHVSSVVILPPIDEGVQGVITQHKIYLSSDAANWKGPVAYGMWPEANRQRMSAFEPTPARYVKLIASTKDTEQSWVGISELNVYATPYTIAQDPRRGTWGPTVDFPVVPVAGAQEASGSIVLWSSWASDQFHSTPGGQTAMSRWDPLTNTVSKRVVTNTQHDMFCPGISIDGTGMMVVTGGNDASETSLYDAKTDTWVKGPEMHLRRGYQASTTLSDGRVFVIGGSWAGGSIEDKNGEIYDPVKNDWTMLPGADVVPMLTKDMEGRWRADNHGWLFGWKNESVFQAGPSKNMNWYFVEGDGSYIKAGKRMHDDDSMSGNAVMYDAVNGKILTLGGSPDYDKSYATNNAHIITLGEPGDEPKVELAAKTGTMHSERVFHTSVVLPDGTVFITGGQDFGIAFNEENVKFTPELYDPETDRFIELQTNNIIRVYHTLSILLPDARVLNGGGGLCGNCSANHYDAQIFTPPYLLTDSGEPRPRPEIISDLPTDVQVGETITFQTKGDIKSASLVRLCSATHTVNTDQRRIPLDVARSSGAFNFEYKVSVPGNPGIAIPGYWMLFVMDKEGVPSIAKIIMVTVGKTKTLDAPKSSYIESVEEDSRNNWEPPTPTIG
;
A
#
# COMPACT_ATOMS: atom_id res chain seq x y z
N MET A 1 19.47 18.09 -25.01
CA MET A 1 19.88 17.12 -23.98
C MET A 1 19.96 17.90 -22.67
N TRP A 2 19.01 17.74 -21.77
CA TRP A 2 19.05 18.41 -20.46
C TRP A 2 19.94 17.55 -19.56
N VAL A 3 21.03 18.11 -19.09
CA VAL A 3 21.92 17.46 -18.11
C VAL A 3 21.45 17.97 -16.75
N PRO A 4 20.90 17.13 -15.87
CA PRO A 4 20.53 17.55 -14.54
C PRO A 4 21.78 18.09 -13.81
N SER A 5 21.72 19.33 -13.33
CA SER A 5 22.76 19.82 -12.42
C SER A 5 22.47 19.25 -11.04
N PHE A 6 23.46 18.67 -10.37
CA PHE A 6 23.36 18.20 -8.99
C PHE A 6 23.06 19.31 -7.97
N GLU A 7 23.09 20.55 -8.38
CA GLU A 7 22.98 21.69 -7.49
C GLU A 7 21.55 22.05 -7.08
N ASP A 8 20.52 21.57 -7.82
CA ASP A 8 19.12 22.06 -7.67
C ASP A 8 18.12 21.05 -7.11
N GLU A 9 18.51 19.79 -6.83
CA GLU A 9 17.53 18.75 -6.47
C GLU A 9 17.83 18.06 -5.13
N SER A 10 17.97 18.82 -4.06
CA SER A 10 17.84 18.24 -2.70
C SER A 10 16.35 18.02 -2.43
N PRO A 11 15.87 16.78 -2.27
CA PRO A 11 14.50 16.58 -1.81
C PRO A 11 14.34 17.29 -0.45
N PRO A 12 13.29 18.06 -0.22
CA PRO A 12 13.15 18.92 0.96
C PRO A 12 13.15 18.14 2.29
N TYR A 13 12.93 16.82 2.24
CA TYR A 13 12.90 15.93 3.41
C TYR A 13 14.19 15.13 3.61
N SER A 14 15.13 15.12 2.68
CA SER A 14 16.34 14.29 2.75
C SER A 14 17.51 14.93 3.51
N GLY A 15 17.38 16.19 3.92
CA GLY A 15 18.43 16.92 4.63
C GLY A 15 19.37 17.69 3.71
N VAL A 16 20.56 17.99 4.20
CA VAL A 16 21.60 18.77 3.51
C VAL A 16 22.67 17.82 2.98
N ARG A 17 23.11 18.03 1.75
CA ARG A 17 24.24 17.27 1.17
C ARG A 17 25.50 17.48 2.01
N ILE A 18 26.15 16.38 2.39
CA ILE A 18 27.41 16.40 3.13
C ILE A 18 28.52 16.83 2.20
N ASP A 19 29.36 17.77 2.67
CA ASP A 19 30.57 18.19 1.96
C ASP A 19 31.55 17.01 1.78
N ARG A 20 32.13 16.87 0.62
CA ARG A 20 32.98 15.73 0.23
C ARG A 20 34.47 15.92 0.55
N THR A 21 34.87 17.05 1.12
CA THR A 21 36.28 17.41 1.31
C THR A 21 37.11 16.34 2.06
N ASP A 22 36.45 15.69 3.04
CA ASP A 22 37.08 14.68 3.90
C ASP A 22 36.70 13.24 3.50
N TRP A 23 36.03 13.04 2.36
CA TRP A 23 35.57 11.70 1.97
C TRP A 23 36.71 10.82 1.45
N ALA A 24 36.61 9.54 1.80
CA ALA A 24 37.35 8.46 1.17
C ALA A 24 36.38 7.38 0.67
N VAL A 25 36.75 6.68 -0.39
CA VAL A 25 35.95 5.63 -1.00
C VAL A 25 36.73 4.36 -1.21
N MET A 26 36.07 3.23 -1.02
CA MET A 26 36.61 1.89 -1.27
C MET A 26 35.58 1.07 -2.05
N CYS A 27 36.02 0.34 -3.06
CA CYS A 27 35.22 -0.58 -3.84
C CYS A 27 35.84 -1.98 -3.79
N ASP A 28 35.02 -3.00 -3.98
CA ASP A 28 35.50 -4.38 -4.08
C ASP A 28 36.20 -4.65 -5.41
N SER A 29 35.87 -3.88 -6.46
CA SER A 29 36.53 -3.97 -7.78
C SER A 29 36.33 -2.67 -8.55
N GLU A 30 37.24 -2.44 -9.54
CA GLU A 30 37.15 -1.32 -10.47
C GLU A 30 37.72 -1.71 -11.83
N GLN A 31 37.23 -1.13 -12.91
CA GLN A 31 37.78 -1.27 -14.25
C GLN A 31 38.88 -0.23 -14.47
N GLU A 32 39.82 -0.52 -15.39
CA GLU A 32 40.83 0.44 -15.83
C GLU A 32 40.15 1.70 -16.41
N ASP A 33 40.61 2.89 -16.02
CA ASP A 33 40.04 4.21 -16.35
C ASP A 33 38.72 4.56 -15.67
N TYR A 34 38.10 3.63 -14.91
CA TYR A 34 36.84 3.82 -14.20
C TYR A 34 36.96 3.56 -12.70
N GLU A 35 37.90 4.27 -12.11
CA GLU A 35 38.32 4.08 -10.73
C GLU A 35 37.21 4.43 -9.72
N CYS A 36 37.25 3.78 -8.57
CA CYS A 36 36.29 3.96 -7.47
C CYS A 36 36.08 5.43 -7.05
N LYS A 37 37.17 6.21 -7.04
CA LYS A 37 37.15 7.66 -6.71
C LYS A 37 36.26 8.49 -7.63
N ASN A 38 36.01 8.04 -8.86
CA ASN A 38 35.15 8.76 -9.82
C ASN A 38 33.69 8.83 -9.36
N ALA A 39 33.25 7.91 -8.49
CA ALA A 39 31.90 7.94 -7.93
C ALA A 39 31.65 9.10 -6.93
N ILE A 40 32.72 9.82 -6.51
CA ILE A 40 32.61 10.91 -5.53
C ILE A 40 33.41 12.17 -5.93
N ASP A 41 33.90 12.26 -7.18
CA ASP A 41 34.81 13.35 -7.61
C ASP A 41 34.11 14.66 -7.97
N GLY A 42 32.80 14.71 -7.96
CA GLY A 42 31.98 15.90 -8.26
C GLY A 42 31.77 16.13 -9.75
N LYS A 43 32.07 15.14 -10.60
CA LYS A 43 31.95 15.27 -12.06
C LYS A 43 31.02 14.20 -12.62
N ASN A 44 29.90 14.62 -13.18
CA ASN A 44 28.94 13.71 -13.82
C ASN A 44 29.45 13.11 -15.15
N THR A 45 30.64 13.49 -15.61
CA THR A 45 31.30 12.99 -16.85
C THR A 45 32.27 11.85 -16.60
N THR A 46 32.58 11.57 -15.35
CA THR A 46 33.39 10.43 -14.90
C THR A 46 32.50 9.39 -14.25
N ALA A 47 32.94 8.14 -14.17
CA ALA A 47 32.18 7.10 -13.50
C ALA A 47 33.10 6.05 -12.88
N TRP A 48 32.63 5.41 -11.83
CA TRP A 48 33.14 4.13 -11.38
C TRP A 48 32.37 3.02 -12.08
N TYR A 49 33.12 2.01 -12.57
CA TYR A 49 32.55 0.74 -13.02
C TYR A 49 33.20 -0.41 -12.28
N SER A 50 32.38 -1.33 -11.74
CA SER A 50 32.89 -2.58 -11.18
C SER A 50 33.46 -3.48 -12.27
N GLN A 51 34.41 -4.37 -11.93
CA GLN A 51 34.85 -5.39 -12.88
C GLN A 51 33.71 -6.35 -13.21
N SER A 52 33.67 -6.80 -14.46
CA SER A 52 32.83 -7.89 -14.89
C SER A 52 33.31 -9.19 -14.26
N THR A 53 32.65 -9.62 -13.23
CA THR A 53 32.95 -10.89 -12.54
C THR A 53 31.72 -11.79 -12.53
N ARG A 54 31.85 -13.06 -12.11
CA ARG A 54 30.70 -13.94 -11.88
C ARG A 54 29.92 -13.56 -10.60
N SER A 55 30.43 -12.60 -9.82
CA SER A 55 29.67 -12.02 -8.71
C SER A 55 28.50 -11.21 -9.25
N GLN A 56 27.34 -11.36 -8.64
CA GLN A 56 26.16 -10.55 -8.98
C GLN A 56 25.97 -9.36 -8.02
N GLU A 57 26.82 -9.25 -6.99
CA GLU A 57 26.79 -8.17 -6.02
C GLU A 57 28.15 -7.45 -5.99
N TYR A 58 28.12 -6.13 -5.98
CA TYR A 58 29.28 -5.23 -5.98
C TYR A 58 29.12 -4.23 -4.85
N THR A 59 30.22 -3.89 -4.21
CA THR A 59 30.19 -3.05 -3.01
C THR A 59 31.00 -1.77 -3.22
N ILE A 60 30.40 -0.64 -2.89
CA ILE A 60 31.07 0.65 -2.70
C ILE A 60 30.84 1.13 -1.27
N THR A 61 31.90 1.55 -0.59
CA THR A 61 31.84 2.09 0.78
C THR A 61 32.47 3.49 0.79
N VAL A 62 31.72 4.46 1.29
CA VAL A 62 32.14 5.84 1.49
C VAL A 62 32.40 6.08 2.97
N ASP A 63 33.60 6.58 3.30
CA ASP A 63 33.95 7.16 4.60
C ASP A 63 33.69 8.67 4.53
N LEU A 64 32.76 9.18 5.33
CA LEU A 64 32.38 10.58 5.38
C LEU A 64 33.36 11.47 6.19
N GLY A 65 34.42 10.86 6.72
CA GLY A 65 35.47 11.54 7.51
C GLY A 65 35.09 11.80 8.98
N ARG A 66 33.81 11.93 9.32
CA ARG A 66 33.35 12.22 10.69
C ARG A 66 32.16 11.34 11.11
N PRO A 67 32.04 10.98 12.39
CA PRO A 67 31.02 10.05 12.89
C PRO A 67 29.70 10.69 13.32
N ASP A 68 29.58 12.02 13.25
CA ASP A 68 28.51 12.80 13.83
C ASP A 68 27.39 13.19 12.84
N TYR A 69 27.42 12.64 11.64
CA TYR A 69 26.34 12.85 10.68
C TYR A 69 25.12 11.97 10.97
N HIS A 70 23.94 12.55 10.92
CA HIS A 70 22.69 11.81 10.92
C HIS A 70 22.26 11.59 9.45
N VAL A 71 22.79 10.55 8.86
CA VAL A 71 22.58 10.21 7.45
C VAL A 71 21.11 9.85 7.23
N SER A 72 20.45 10.49 6.27
CA SER A 72 19.01 10.38 5.99
C SER A 72 18.69 9.94 4.57
N SER A 73 19.63 10.10 3.64
CA SER A 73 19.45 9.56 2.28
C SER A 73 20.77 9.40 1.53
N VAL A 74 20.72 8.53 0.52
CA VAL A 74 21.77 8.32 -0.48
C VAL A 74 21.17 8.57 -1.85
N VAL A 75 21.91 9.36 -2.66
CA VAL A 75 21.51 9.69 -4.02
C VAL A 75 22.62 9.26 -4.97
N ILE A 76 22.28 8.54 -6.03
CA ILE A 76 23.22 8.18 -7.08
C ILE A 76 22.81 8.74 -8.44
N LEU A 77 23.79 9.11 -9.23
CA LEU A 77 23.66 9.41 -10.65
C LEU A 77 24.23 8.23 -11.44
N PRO A 78 23.43 7.58 -12.29
CA PRO A 78 23.94 6.54 -13.18
C PRO A 78 24.87 7.16 -14.24
N PRO A 79 25.75 6.36 -14.87
CA PRO A 79 26.56 6.82 -16.00
C PRO A 79 25.70 7.35 -17.15
N ILE A 80 26.20 8.40 -17.84
CA ILE A 80 25.46 9.14 -18.88
C ILE A 80 25.80 8.62 -20.29
N ASP A 81 26.52 7.53 -20.43
CA ASP A 81 26.94 7.00 -21.73
C ASP A 81 25.76 6.55 -22.61
N GLU A 82 25.94 6.64 -23.94
CA GLU A 82 24.95 6.19 -24.93
C GLU A 82 24.73 4.68 -24.84
N GLY A 83 23.72 4.28 -24.12
CA GLY A 83 23.36 2.90 -23.79
C GLY A 83 23.21 2.72 -22.29
N VAL A 84 22.26 1.89 -21.89
CA VAL A 84 21.96 1.60 -20.48
C VAL A 84 23.00 0.61 -19.95
N GLN A 85 24.28 1.04 -19.81
CA GLN A 85 25.36 0.19 -19.35
C GLN A 85 25.61 0.37 -17.85
N GLY A 86 25.81 -0.72 -17.13
CA GLY A 86 26.11 -0.72 -15.70
C GLY A 86 24.93 -0.34 -14.80
N VAL A 87 23.70 -0.60 -15.22
CA VAL A 87 22.51 -0.25 -14.45
C VAL A 87 22.41 -1.07 -13.17
N ILE A 88 22.31 -0.38 -12.04
CA ILE A 88 21.99 -0.99 -10.76
C ILE A 88 20.48 -1.26 -10.72
N THR A 89 20.09 -2.52 -10.66
CA THR A 89 18.67 -2.91 -10.55
C THR A 89 18.27 -3.21 -9.12
N GLN A 90 19.13 -3.88 -8.34
CA GLN A 90 18.89 -4.17 -6.93
C GLN A 90 19.96 -3.50 -6.07
N HIS A 91 19.57 -3.05 -4.89
CA HIS A 91 20.50 -2.43 -3.96
C HIS A 91 20.15 -2.72 -2.50
N LYS A 92 21.15 -2.55 -1.62
CA LYS A 92 21.02 -2.55 -0.16
C LYS A 92 21.97 -1.49 0.40
N ILE A 93 21.47 -0.65 1.29
CA ILE A 93 22.25 0.41 1.94
C ILE A 93 22.43 0.07 3.42
N TYR A 94 23.66 0.13 3.87
CA TYR A 94 24.06 -0.10 5.27
C TYR A 94 24.82 1.09 5.81
N LEU A 95 24.68 1.35 7.09
CA LEU A 95 25.36 2.44 7.80
C LEU A 95 26.21 1.90 8.95
N SER A 96 27.35 2.57 9.23
CA SER A 96 28.21 2.22 10.36
C SER A 96 28.91 3.47 10.91
N SER A 97 29.22 3.46 12.21
CA SER A 97 30.08 4.46 12.84
C SER A 97 31.56 4.08 12.87
N ASP A 98 31.89 2.80 12.68
CA ASP A 98 33.24 2.23 12.89
C ASP A 98 33.72 1.31 11.78
N ALA A 99 32.98 1.12 10.69
CA ALA A 99 33.18 0.21 9.58
C ALA A 99 33.20 -1.30 9.96
N ALA A 100 32.99 -1.63 11.21
CA ALA A 100 32.97 -3.01 11.70
C ALA A 100 31.53 -3.47 12.01
N ASN A 101 30.75 -2.61 12.67
CA ASN A 101 29.39 -2.90 13.06
C ASN A 101 28.43 -2.17 12.09
N TRP A 102 27.74 -2.92 11.25
CA TRP A 102 26.85 -2.39 10.22
C TRP A 102 25.39 -2.50 10.65
N LYS A 103 24.67 -1.38 10.56
CA LYS A 103 23.20 -1.32 10.73
C LYS A 103 22.53 -1.45 9.35
N GLY A 104 21.44 -2.16 9.29
CA GLY A 104 20.62 -2.24 8.09
C GLY A 104 20.42 -3.66 7.55
N PRO A 105 19.94 -3.74 6.29
CA PRO A 105 19.82 -2.60 5.39
C PRO A 105 18.84 -1.55 5.91
N VAL A 106 19.23 -0.26 5.85
CA VAL A 106 18.35 0.87 6.17
C VAL A 106 17.43 1.21 5.01
N ALA A 107 17.87 0.91 3.78
CA ALA A 107 17.06 0.91 2.56
C ALA A 107 17.51 -0.23 1.65
N TYR A 108 16.56 -0.80 0.90
CA TYR A 108 16.81 -1.85 -0.08
C TYR A 108 15.69 -1.90 -1.12
N GLY A 109 15.93 -2.58 -2.22
CA GLY A 109 14.90 -2.81 -3.22
C GLY A 109 15.41 -2.64 -4.65
N MET A 110 14.56 -2.11 -5.50
CA MET A 110 14.82 -1.92 -6.91
C MET A 110 14.59 -0.47 -7.30
N TRP A 111 15.60 0.20 -7.83
CA TRP A 111 15.44 1.53 -8.40
C TRP A 111 14.85 1.48 -9.81
N PRO A 112 14.17 2.56 -10.26
CA PRO A 112 13.69 2.67 -11.65
C PRO A 112 14.85 2.58 -12.66
N GLU A 113 14.59 1.94 -13.80
CA GLU A 113 15.59 1.71 -14.86
C GLU A 113 15.83 2.94 -15.76
N ALA A 114 15.66 4.14 -15.30
CA ALA A 114 15.91 5.34 -16.11
C ALA A 114 17.32 5.89 -15.90
N ASN A 115 17.85 6.61 -16.89
CA ASN A 115 19.07 7.44 -16.76
C ASN A 115 18.77 8.69 -15.89
N ARG A 116 18.10 8.48 -14.78
CA ARG A 116 17.72 9.52 -13.82
C ARG A 116 18.46 9.31 -12.50
N GLN A 117 18.62 10.39 -11.78
CA GLN A 117 19.01 10.35 -10.38
C GLN A 117 18.12 9.37 -9.61
N ARG A 118 18.71 8.57 -8.75
CA ARG A 118 18.07 7.57 -7.92
C ARG A 118 18.33 7.88 -6.47
N MET A 119 17.31 7.81 -5.63
CA MET A 119 17.41 8.15 -4.23
C MET A 119 16.80 7.05 -3.38
N SER A 120 17.45 6.78 -2.25
CA SER A 120 16.88 6.06 -1.12
C SER A 120 16.89 6.96 0.09
N ALA A 121 15.71 7.31 0.60
CA ALA A 121 15.54 8.05 1.86
C ALA A 121 15.19 7.05 2.98
N PHE A 122 15.69 7.31 4.18
CA PHE A 122 15.47 6.44 5.34
C PHE A 122 15.54 7.24 6.64
N GLU A 123 15.19 6.62 7.75
CA GLU A 123 15.22 7.25 9.07
C GLU A 123 16.63 7.75 9.40
N PRO A 124 16.79 9.05 9.77
CA PRO A 124 18.09 9.64 10.09
C PRO A 124 18.86 8.83 11.11
N THR A 125 20.02 8.32 10.74
CA THR A 125 20.81 7.41 11.55
C THR A 125 22.25 7.92 11.71
N PRO A 126 22.80 7.97 12.93
CA PRO A 126 24.19 8.34 13.16
C PRO A 126 25.14 7.41 12.41
N ALA A 127 25.99 7.97 11.55
CA ALA A 127 26.97 7.19 10.78
C ALA A 127 28.17 8.01 10.33
N ARG A 128 29.30 7.31 10.16
CA ARG A 128 30.49 7.76 9.44
C ARG A 128 30.64 7.07 8.10
N TYR A 129 30.20 5.82 8.01
CA TYR A 129 30.38 5.00 6.81
C TYR A 129 29.03 4.65 6.20
N VAL A 130 28.97 4.78 4.88
CA VAL A 130 27.84 4.37 4.05
C VAL A 130 28.31 3.27 3.11
N LYS A 131 27.65 2.11 3.14
CA LYS A 131 27.94 1.00 2.24
C LYS A 131 26.74 0.73 1.36
N LEU A 132 26.95 0.79 0.05
CA LEU A 132 25.99 0.36 -0.96
C LEU A 132 26.44 -0.98 -1.52
N ILE A 133 25.57 -1.97 -1.43
CA ILE A 133 25.70 -3.24 -2.17
C ILE A 133 24.74 -3.12 -3.35
N ALA A 134 25.28 -3.21 -4.56
CA ALA A 134 24.57 -3.03 -5.81
C ALA A 134 24.65 -4.30 -6.67
N SER A 135 23.59 -4.63 -7.38
CA SER A 135 23.58 -5.73 -8.34
C SER A 135 22.83 -5.38 -9.60
N THR A 136 23.14 -6.07 -10.68
CA THR A 136 22.41 -6.02 -11.94
C THR A 136 21.80 -7.38 -12.25
N LYS A 137 20.58 -7.38 -12.81
CA LYS A 137 19.92 -8.59 -13.34
C LYS A 137 20.24 -8.79 -14.82
N ASP A 138 20.96 -7.86 -15.44
CA ASP A 138 21.36 -8.00 -16.83
C ASP A 138 22.34 -9.16 -16.96
N THR A 139 21.92 -10.23 -17.62
CA THR A 139 22.72 -11.42 -17.86
C THR A 139 23.80 -11.19 -18.91
N GLU A 140 23.68 -10.15 -19.73
CA GLU A 140 24.66 -9.77 -20.74
C GLU A 140 25.73 -8.84 -20.17
N GLN A 141 25.43 -8.12 -19.08
CA GLN A 141 26.34 -7.19 -18.41
C GLN A 141 26.48 -7.53 -16.93
N SER A 142 27.60 -8.11 -16.56
CA SER A 142 27.90 -8.52 -15.18
C SER A 142 28.70 -7.45 -14.41
N TRP A 143 28.36 -6.17 -14.54
CA TRP A 143 29.01 -5.05 -13.86
C TRP A 143 28.03 -3.88 -13.63
N VAL A 144 28.32 -3.04 -12.64
CA VAL A 144 27.51 -1.87 -12.27
C VAL A 144 28.34 -0.60 -12.39
N GLY A 145 27.66 0.56 -12.56
CA GLY A 145 28.31 1.84 -12.69
C GLY A 145 27.63 2.95 -11.89
N ILE A 146 28.42 3.89 -11.38
CA ILE A 146 27.98 5.10 -10.69
C ILE A 146 28.82 6.28 -11.18
N SER A 147 28.17 7.30 -11.77
CA SER A 147 28.86 8.58 -12.06
C SER A 147 29.06 9.39 -10.80
N GLU A 148 28.04 9.48 -9.94
CA GLU A 148 28.11 10.24 -8.71
C GLU A 148 27.30 9.60 -7.59
N LEU A 149 27.87 9.57 -6.39
CA LEU A 149 27.20 9.20 -5.16
C LEU A 149 27.22 10.40 -4.21
N ASN A 150 26.06 10.81 -3.73
CA ASN A 150 25.88 11.84 -2.73
C ASN A 150 25.23 11.27 -1.48
N VAL A 151 25.62 11.79 -0.33
CA VAL A 151 25.03 11.45 0.97
C VAL A 151 24.48 12.73 1.59
N TYR A 152 23.27 12.62 2.14
CA TYR A 152 22.58 13.72 2.81
C TYR A 152 22.38 13.38 4.29
N ALA A 153 22.40 14.42 5.11
CA ALA A 153 22.19 14.31 6.56
C ALA A 153 21.25 15.40 7.05
N THR A 154 20.46 15.07 8.03
CA THR A 154 19.66 16.06 8.76
C THR A 154 20.48 16.71 9.88
N PRO A 155 20.24 17.99 10.19
CA PRO A 155 20.98 18.69 11.25
C PRO A 155 20.60 18.25 12.67
N TYR A 156 19.53 17.45 12.79
CA TYR A 156 19.00 16.98 14.07
C TYR A 156 18.42 15.55 13.92
N THR A 157 18.47 14.78 14.99
CA THR A 157 17.72 13.54 15.11
C THR A 157 16.32 13.82 15.57
N ILE A 158 15.34 13.11 14.97
CA ILE A 158 14.07 12.87 15.64
C ILE A 158 14.35 11.86 16.74
N ALA A 159 14.15 12.24 18.01
CA ALA A 159 14.35 11.30 19.11
C ALA A 159 13.39 10.13 18.94
N GLN A 160 13.94 8.92 18.81
CA GLN A 160 13.16 7.70 18.71
C GLN A 160 12.61 7.32 20.08
N ASP A 161 11.30 7.13 20.19
CA ASP A 161 10.64 6.56 21.36
C ASP A 161 9.97 5.24 20.97
N PRO A 162 10.54 4.09 21.32
CA PRO A 162 9.97 2.77 20.96
C PRO A 162 8.54 2.57 21.44
N ARG A 163 8.12 3.28 22.48
CA ARG A 163 6.73 3.27 22.97
C ARG A 163 5.75 3.92 22.02
N ARG A 164 6.26 4.66 21.02
CA ARG A 164 5.52 5.26 19.92
C ARG A 164 5.69 4.49 18.61
N GLY A 165 6.41 3.36 18.63
CA GLY A 165 6.79 2.60 17.43
C GLY A 165 8.05 3.14 16.77
N THR A 166 8.46 2.50 15.65
CA THR A 166 9.66 2.90 14.90
C THR A 166 9.43 2.78 13.40
N TRP A 167 10.14 3.62 12.62
CA TRP A 167 10.15 3.57 11.17
C TRP A 167 11.40 2.86 10.62
N GLY A 168 11.26 2.15 9.53
CA GLY A 168 12.32 1.49 8.78
C GLY A 168 12.21 -0.04 8.77
N PRO A 169 12.87 -0.70 7.83
CA PRO A 169 13.63 -0.12 6.73
C PRO A 169 12.74 0.48 5.63
N THR A 170 13.37 1.24 4.71
CA THR A 170 12.72 1.69 3.46
C THR A 170 12.88 0.64 2.38
N VAL A 171 11.82 0.43 1.60
CA VAL A 171 11.81 -0.45 0.43
C VAL A 171 11.61 0.40 -0.81
N ASP A 172 12.58 0.39 -1.71
CA ASP A 172 12.52 1.13 -2.97
C ASP A 172 11.92 0.27 -4.10
N PHE A 173 11.09 0.89 -4.94
CA PHE A 173 10.36 0.25 -6.03
C PHE A 173 10.72 0.85 -7.39
N PRO A 174 10.65 0.06 -8.48
CA PRO A 174 10.87 0.56 -9.83
C PRO A 174 9.68 1.34 -10.41
N VAL A 175 8.63 1.50 -9.65
CA VAL A 175 7.40 2.22 -9.99
C VAL A 175 6.97 3.08 -8.81
N VAL A 176 6.23 4.16 -9.04
CA VAL A 176 5.54 4.90 -7.96
C VAL A 176 4.32 4.08 -7.54
N PRO A 177 4.28 3.51 -6.32
CA PRO A 177 3.17 2.66 -5.91
C PRO A 177 1.96 3.51 -5.48
N VAL A 178 0.98 3.64 -6.36
CA VAL A 178 -0.26 4.41 -6.10
C VAL A 178 -1.47 3.54 -5.80
N ALA A 179 -1.35 2.25 -6.07
CA ALA A 179 -2.34 1.24 -5.75
C ALA A 179 -1.62 -0.07 -5.40
N GLY A 180 -2.27 -0.90 -4.61
CA GLY A 180 -1.69 -2.19 -4.25
C GLY A 180 -2.63 -3.08 -3.46
N ALA A 181 -2.30 -4.37 -3.43
CA ALA A 181 -3.04 -5.34 -2.66
C ALA A 181 -2.13 -6.45 -2.12
N GLN A 182 -2.60 -7.09 -1.07
CA GLN A 182 -1.90 -8.17 -0.41
C GLN A 182 -2.30 -9.52 -1.01
N GLU A 183 -1.32 -10.39 -1.21
CA GLU A 183 -1.53 -11.76 -1.65
C GLU A 183 -1.63 -12.74 -0.46
N ALA A 184 -2.25 -13.88 -0.72
CA ALA A 184 -2.29 -14.99 0.25
C ALA A 184 -0.88 -15.55 0.60
N SER A 185 0.13 -15.32 -0.24
CA SER A 185 1.52 -15.63 0.06
C SER A 185 2.15 -14.72 1.12
N GLY A 186 1.51 -13.59 1.41
CA GLY A 186 2.05 -12.49 2.22
C GLY A 186 2.82 -11.45 1.41
N SER A 187 3.04 -11.68 0.11
CA SER A 187 3.62 -10.69 -0.79
C SER A 187 2.65 -9.55 -1.08
N ILE A 188 3.18 -8.44 -1.54
CA ILE A 188 2.41 -7.25 -1.90
C ILE A 188 2.60 -6.96 -3.39
N VAL A 189 1.51 -6.84 -4.12
CA VAL A 189 1.47 -6.36 -5.49
C VAL A 189 1.19 -4.87 -5.47
N LEU A 190 2.01 -4.09 -6.15
CA LEU A 190 1.95 -2.63 -6.23
C LEU A 190 1.98 -2.20 -7.69
N TRP A 191 1.26 -1.15 -8.05
CA TRP A 191 1.31 -0.63 -9.41
C TRP A 191 1.14 0.89 -9.49
N SER A 192 1.50 1.44 -10.64
CA SER A 192 1.37 2.85 -10.99
C SER A 192 0.27 3.06 -12.03
N SER A 193 0.65 3.25 -13.27
CA SER A 193 -0.25 3.42 -14.43
C SER A 193 0.35 2.70 -15.65
N TRP A 194 0.01 3.13 -16.86
CA TRP A 194 0.66 2.69 -18.09
C TRP A 194 2.19 2.90 -18.06
N ALA A 195 2.67 3.87 -17.27
CA ALA A 195 4.07 4.18 -17.04
C ALA A 195 4.42 4.04 -15.54
N SER A 196 5.71 4.01 -15.21
CA SER A 196 6.19 3.79 -13.84
C SER A 196 6.08 5.02 -12.93
N ASP A 197 5.98 6.24 -13.48
CA ASP A 197 6.14 7.50 -12.75
C ASP A 197 5.15 8.61 -13.14
N GLN A 198 4.31 8.38 -14.12
CA GLN A 198 3.37 9.38 -14.60
C GLN A 198 2.07 8.74 -15.09
N PHE A 199 1.00 9.51 -15.04
CA PHE A 199 -0.27 9.14 -15.65
C PHE A 199 -0.58 10.08 -16.82
N HIS A 200 -1.53 9.70 -17.64
CA HIS A 200 -2.21 10.56 -18.60
C HIS A 200 -3.70 10.23 -18.63
N SER A 201 -4.50 11.12 -19.24
CA SER A 201 -5.96 10.99 -19.25
C SER A 201 -6.51 10.20 -20.44
N THR A 202 -5.66 9.49 -21.17
CA THR A 202 -6.05 8.62 -22.30
C THR A 202 -5.77 7.16 -21.95
N PRO A 203 -6.52 6.19 -22.49
CA PRO A 203 -6.26 4.76 -22.28
C PRO A 203 -4.81 4.39 -22.59
N GLY A 204 -4.18 3.60 -21.70
CA GLY A 204 -2.78 3.21 -21.80
C GLY A 204 -2.59 1.76 -22.26
N GLY A 205 -3.58 0.91 -22.07
CA GLY A 205 -3.56 -0.48 -22.52
C GLY A 205 -2.56 -1.39 -21.79
N GLN A 206 -1.91 -0.90 -20.73
CA GLN A 206 -0.94 -1.63 -19.94
C GLN A 206 -0.80 -1.04 -18.53
N THR A 207 -0.16 -1.78 -17.63
CA THR A 207 0.14 -1.26 -16.28
C THR A 207 1.55 -1.65 -15.85
N ALA A 208 2.34 -0.68 -15.42
CA ALA A 208 3.63 -0.89 -14.78
C ALA A 208 3.42 -1.29 -13.32
N MET A 209 3.94 -2.43 -12.92
CA MET A 209 3.77 -2.99 -11.58
C MET A 209 5.07 -3.47 -10.97
N SER A 210 5.05 -3.60 -9.66
CA SER A 210 6.08 -4.22 -8.84
C SER A 210 5.47 -5.23 -7.89
N ARG A 211 6.21 -6.27 -7.53
CA ARG A 211 5.84 -7.21 -6.49
C ARG A 211 6.95 -7.24 -5.45
N TRP A 212 6.60 -7.12 -4.20
CA TRP A 212 7.51 -7.22 -3.07
C TRP A 212 7.16 -8.44 -2.21
N ASP A 213 8.18 -9.24 -1.92
CA ASP A 213 8.10 -10.35 -0.97
C ASP A 213 8.81 -9.96 0.33
N PRO A 214 8.06 -9.73 1.42
CA PRO A 214 8.64 -9.33 2.71
C PRO A 214 9.47 -10.42 3.40
N LEU A 215 9.33 -11.70 3.03
CA LEU A 215 10.11 -12.79 3.60
C LEU A 215 11.52 -12.85 3.03
N THR A 216 11.66 -12.61 1.74
CA THR A 216 12.95 -12.63 1.03
C THR A 216 13.53 -11.24 0.82
N ASN A 217 12.75 -10.20 1.09
CA ASN A 217 13.07 -8.79 0.79
C ASN A 217 13.37 -8.56 -0.70
N THR A 218 12.73 -9.31 -1.58
CA THR A 218 12.91 -9.17 -3.03
C THR A 218 11.84 -8.30 -3.64
N VAL A 219 12.27 -7.38 -4.50
CA VAL A 219 11.41 -6.54 -5.34
C VAL A 219 11.57 -6.97 -6.79
N SER A 220 10.48 -7.08 -7.51
CA SER A 220 10.46 -7.39 -8.94
C SER A 220 9.64 -6.36 -9.71
N LYS A 221 9.87 -6.27 -11.02
CA LYS A 221 9.14 -5.38 -11.94
C LYS A 221 8.47 -6.21 -13.03
N ARG A 222 7.29 -5.80 -13.44
CA ARG A 222 6.56 -6.34 -14.59
C ARG A 222 5.77 -5.24 -15.25
N VAL A 223 5.56 -5.33 -16.56
CA VAL A 223 4.54 -4.56 -17.28
C VAL A 223 3.45 -5.54 -17.69
N VAL A 224 2.23 -5.30 -17.23
CA VAL A 224 1.06 -6.11 -17.54
C VAL A 224 0.43 -5.55 -18.82
N THR A 225 0.58 -6.27 -19.92
CA THR A 225 0.05 -5.87 -21.25
C THR A 225 -1.09 -6.77 -21.71
N ASN A 226 -1.15 -8.00 -21.23
CA ASN A 226 -2.09 -9.02 -21.67
C ASN A 226 -3.56 -8.74 -21.28
N THR A 227 -3.79 -7.88 -20.30
CA THR A 227 -5.14 -7.42 -19.93
C THR A 227 -5.59 -6.20 -20.73
N GLN A 228 -4.67 -5.53 -21.44
CA GLN A 228 -4.93 -4.29 -22.17
C GLN A 228 -5.58 -3.21 -21.30
N HIS A 229 -5.12 -3.11 -20.04
CA HIS A 229 -5.74 -2.28 -19.02
C HIS A 229 -4.70 -1.37 -18.35
N ASP A 230 -4.87 -0.06 -18.45
CA ASP A 230 -4.22 0.93 -17.61
C ASP A 230 -5.02 1.05 -16.31
N MET A 231 -4.57 0.35 -15.27
CA MET A 231 -5.23 0.24 -13.98
C MET A 231 -4.97 1.46 -13.07
N PHE A 232 -4.81 2.64 -13.64
CA PHE A 232 -4.66 3.87 -12.87
C PHE A 232 -6.02 4.36 -12.38
N CYS A 233 -6.16 4.67 -11.09
CA CYS A 233 -7.39 5.11 -10.43
C CYS A 233 -8.55 4.10 -10.51
N PRO A 234 -8.31 2.82 -10.21
CA PRO A 234 -9.29 1.76 -10.32
C PRO A 234 -10.20 1.64 -9.09
N GLY A 235 -11.25 0.83 -9.22
CA GLY A 235 -11.81 0.12 -8.08
C GLY A 235 -11.05 -1.20 -7.87
N ILE A 236 -10.79 -1.57 -6.62
CA ILE A 236 -10.07 -2.78 -6.27
C ILE A 236 -10.84 -3.55 -5.22
N SER A 237 -11.02 -4.86 -5.42
CA SER A 237 -11.58 -5.77 -4.41
C SER A 237 -10.95 -7.15 -4.54
N ILE A 238 -10.86 -7.87 -3.41
CA ILE A 238 -10.49 -9.28 -3.41
C ILE A 238 -11.80 -10.07 -3.30
N ASP A 239 -12.20 -10.78 -4.34
CA ASP A 239 -13.47 -11.51 -4.39
C ASP A 239 -13.52 -12.73 -3.45
N GLY A 240 -14.67 -13.39 -3.40
CA GLY A 240 -14.88 -14.57 -2.54
C GLY A 240 -14.05 -15.78 -2.92
N THR A 241 -13.43 -15.83 -4.10
CA THR A 241 -12.50 -16.88 -4.54
C THR A 241 -11.06 -16.57 -4.19
N GLY A 242 -10.77 -15.34 -3.76
CA GLY A 242 -9.44 -14.83 -3.48
C GLY A 242 -8.73 -14.21 -4.67
N MET A 243 -9.43 -14.04 -5.80
CA MET A 243 -8.93 -13.28 -6.95
C MET A 243 -8.98 -11.79 -6.66
N MET A 244 -7.94 -11.06 -7.03
CA MET A 244 -7.97 -9.60 -7.05
C MET A 244 -8.68 -9.12 -8.30
N VAL A 245 -9.74 -8.35 -8.12
CA VAL A 245 -10.57 -7.78 -9.20
C VAL A 245 -10.26 -6.30 -9.28
N VAL A 246 -9.62 -5.86 -10.36
CA VAL A 246 -9.25 -4.47 -10.63
C VAL A 246 -10.09 -3.96 -11.78
N THR A 247 -10.85 -2.90 -11.54
CA THR A 247 -11.89 -2.43 -12.48
C THR A 247 -11.66 -0.99 -12.87
N GLY A 248 -11.92 -0.66 -14.14
CA GLY A 248 -11.92 0.72 -14.64
C GLY A 248 -10.63 1.50 -14.37
N GLY A 249 -10.75 2.80 -14.27
CA GLY A 249 -9.63 3.72 -14.21
C GLY A 249 -9.42 4.41 -15.54
N ASN A 250 -8.19 4.53 -16.04
CA ASN A 250 -7.94 5.12 -17.36
C ASN A 250 -8.59 4.31 -18.50
N ASP A 251 -8.44 2.98 -18.49
CA ASP A 251 -9.18 2.09 -19.38
C ASP A 251 -10.52 1.73 -18.73
N ALA A 252 -11.47 2.61 -18.85
CA ALA A 252 -12.61 2.82 -17.98
C ALA A 252 -13.65 1.67 -17.92
N SER A 253 -13.73 0.80 -18.91
CA SER A 253 -14.62 -0.37 -18.94
C SER A 253 -13.89 -1.67 -18.60
N GLU A 254 -12.57 -1.68 -18.61
CA GLU A 254 -11.77 -2.87 -18.50
C GLU A 254 -11.84 -3.46 -17.07
N THR A 255 -11.70 -4.78 -17.00
CA THR A 255 -11.52 -5.53 -15.76
C THR A 255 -10.28 -6.40 -15.90
N SER A 256 -9.38 -6.32 -14.93
CA SER A 256 -8.24 -7.23 -14.81
C SER A 256 -8.41 -8.11 -13.57
N LEU A 257 -8.14 -9.39 -13.73
CA LEU A 257 -8.19 -10.38 -12.66
C LEU A 257 -6.78 -10.88 -12.38
N TYR A 258 -6.39 -10.92 -11.12
CA TYR A 258 -5.09 -11.43 -10.72
C TYR A 258 -5.22 -12.65 -9.81
N ASP A 259 -4.63 -13.76 -10.23
CA ASP A 259 -4.50 -14.97 -9.44
C ASP A 259 -3.13 -15.02 -8.74
N ALA A 260 -3.13 -14.79 -7.44
CA ALA A 260 -1.90 -14.82 -6.63
C ALA A 260 -1.28 -16.23 -6.52
N LYS A 261 -2.02 -17.31 -6.77
CA LYS A 261 -1.49 -18.68 -6.72
C LYS A 261 -0.59 -18.99 -7.90
N THR A 262 -0.90 -18.40 -9.05
CA THR A 262 -0.18 -18.62 -10.31
C THR A 262 0.66 -17.41 -10.70
N ASP A 263 0.57 -16.30 -9.97
CA ASP A 263 1.16 -15.00 -10.29
C ASP A 263 0.80 -14.52 -11.72
N THR A 264 -0.48 -14.69 -12.09
CA THR A 264 -0.94 -14.37 -13.45
C THR A 264 -2.06 -13.32 -13.46
N TRP A 265 -1.95 -12.39 -14.40
CA TRP A 265 -3.02 -11.48 -14.78
C TRP A 265 -3.80 -12.04 -15.97
N VAL A 266 -5.12 -11.92 -15.92
CA VAL A 266 -6.00 -12.28 -17.04
C VAL A 266 -7.00 -11.16 -17.27
N LYS A 267 -7.39 -10.93 -18.54
CA LYS A 267 -8.46 -10.01 -18.88
C LYS A 267 -9.80 -10.59 -18.40
N GLY A 268 -10.53 -9.83 -17.61
CA GLY A 268 -11.91 -10.11 -17.21
C GLY A 268 -12.92 -9.57 -18.22
N PRO A 269 -14.23 -9.75 -17.95
CA PRO A 269 -15.30 -9.15 -18.74
C PRO A 269 -15.32 -7.63 -18.54
N GLU A 270 -15.70 -6.90 -19.58
CA GLU A 270 -15.85 -5.44 -19.50
C GLU A 270 -17.10 -5.08 -18.66
N MET A 271 -16.97 -4.02 -17.84
CA MET A 271 -18.13 -3.38 -17.20
C MET A 271 -19.06 -2.75 -18.25
N HIS A 272 -20.34 -2.69 -17.98
CA HIS A 272 -21.31 -2.00 -18.85
C HIS A 272 -21.13 -0.48 -18.83
N LEU A 273 -20.73 0.07 -17.68
CA LEU A 273 -20.45 1.50 -17.52
C LEU A 273 -18.96 1.78 -17.42
N ARG A 274 -18.52 2.80 -18.11
CA ARG A 274 -17.14 3.29 -18.02
C ARG A 274 -16.97 4.02 -16.70
N ARG A 275 -15.94 3.64 -15.91
CA ARG A 275 -15.71 4.19 -14.57
C ARG A 275 -14.24 4.49 -14.34
N GLY A 276 -13.96 5.54 -13.58
CA GLY A 276 -12.65 5.83 -12.98
C GLY A 276 -12.86 6.52 -11.65
N TYR A 277 -12.08 6.16 -10.61
CA TYR A 277 -12.28 6.55 -9.21
C TYR A 277 -13.55 5.99 -8.57
N GLN A 278 -14.13 4.91 -9.11
CA GLN A 278 -15.30 4.27 -8.55
C GLN A 278 -15.02 3.60 -7.20
N ALA A 279 -16.08 3.44 -6.43
CA ALA A 279 -16.05 2.63 -5.22
C ALA A 279 -16.26 1.14 -5.56
N SER A 280 -15.60 0.25 -4.82
CA SER A 280 -15.68 -1.20 -4.97
C SER A 280 -15.70 -1.88 -3.61
N THR A 281 -16.44 -2.99 -3.47
CA THR A 281 -16.44 -3.83 -2.26
C THR A 281 -16.92 -5.24 -2.54
N THR A 282 -16.42 -6.22 -1.75
CA THR A 282 -16.83 -7.62 -1.81
C THR A 282 -18.05 -7.85 -0.93
N LEU A 283 -19.03 -8.59 -1.44
CA LEU A 283 -20.29 -8.94 -0.76
C LEU A 283 -20.16 -10.19 0.10
N SER A 284 -21.19 -10.45 0.92
CA SER A 284 -21.27 -11.63 1.78
C SER A 284 -21.33 -12.98 1.02
N ASP A 285 -21.67 -12.97 -0.26
CA ASP A 285 -21.64 -14.15 -1.14
C ASP A 285 -20.37 -14.25 -2.02
N GLY A 286 -19.46 -13.27 -1.90
CA GLY A 286 -18.18 -13.25 -2.61
C GLY A 286 -18.18 -12.53 -3.95
N ARG A 287 -19.34 -12.04 -4.43
CA ARG A 287 -19.42 -11.17 -5.61
C ARG A 287 -18.83 -9.79 -5.31
N VAL A 288 -18.51 -9.02 -6.34
CA VAL A 288 -17.96 -7.65 -6.21
C VAL A 288 -18.96 -6.63 -6.72
N PHE A 289 -19.30 -5.66 -5.85
CA PHE A 289 -20.15 -4.52 -6.19
C PHE A 289 -19.32 -3.27 -6.47
N VAL A 290 -19.68 -2.53 -7.53
CA VAL A 290 -19.09 -1.24 -7.89
C VAL A 290 -20.17 -0.19 -8.12
N ILE A 291 -19.86 1.09 -7.81
CA ILE A 291 -20.77 2.23 -8.02
C ILE A 291 -19.96 3.52 -8.15
N GLY A 292 -20.50 4.52 -8.86
CA GLY A 292 -19.85 5.81 -9.04
C GLY A 292 -18.75 5.79 -10.10
N GLY A 293 -17.82 6.72 -10.03
CA GLY A 293 -16.66 6.79 -10.90
C GLY A 293 -16.87 7.60 -12.18
N SER A 294 -17.55 8.73 -12.11
CA SER A 294 -17.80 9.62 -13.26
C SER A 294 -16.57 10.36 -13.78
N TRP A 295 -15.41 10.23 -13.11
CA TRP A 295 -14.15 10.76 -13.64
C TRP A 295 -13.84 10.22 -15.04
N ALA A 296 -14.18 8.98 -15.31
CA ALA A 296 -14.00 8.37 -16.63
C ALA A 296 -15.35 8.09 -17.31
N GLY A 297 -15.68 8.93 -18.31
CA GLY A 297 -16.79 8.74 -19.23
C GLY A 297 -18.20 8.80 -18.65
N GLY A 298 -19.12 9.41 -19.37
CA GLY A 298 -20.56 9.43 -19.07
C GLY A 298 -20.97 10.47 -18.03
N SER A 299 -22.28 10.50 -17.77
CA SER A 299 -22.91 11.39 -16.80
C SER A 299 -22.77 10.83 -15.38
N ILE A 300 -22.57 11.70 -14.40
CA ILE A 300 -22.47 11.31 -13.00
C ILE A 300 -23.76 10.63 -12.49
N GLU A 301 -24.91 11.08 -12.95
CA GLU A 301 -26.21 10.53 -12.54
C GLU A 301 -26.47 9.12 -13.10
N ASP A 302 -25.71 8.66 -14.07
CA ASP A 302 -25.85 7.36 -14.73
C ASP A 302 -24.89 6.30 -14.17
N LYS A 303 -24.04 6.64 -13.17
CA LYS A 303 -23.03 5.73 -12.59
C LYS A 303 -23.60 4.81 -11.49
N ASN A 304 -24.79 4.28 -11.73
CA ASN A 304 -25.47 3.32 -10.85
C ASN A 304 -24.66 2.04 -10.65
N GLY A 305 -25.08 1.20 -9.71
CA GLY A 305 -24.36 -0.01 -9.33
C GLY A 305 -24.22 -1.04 -10.46
N GLU A 306 -23.14 -1.79 -10.42
CA GLU A 306 -22.93 -3.05 -11.15
C GLU A 306 -22.37 -4.10 -10.21
N ILE A 307 -22.60 -5.37 -10.52
CA ILE A 307 -22.10 -6.49 -9.75
C ILE A 307 -21.36 -7.49 -10.64
N TYR A 308 -20.15 -7.84 -10.24
CA TYR A 308 -19.34 -8.91 -10.84
C TYR A 308 -19.59 -10.23 -10.12
N ASP A 309 -19.94 -11.25 -10.88
CA ASP A 309 -20.09 -12.63 -10.39
C ASP A 309 -18.86 -13.46 -10.82
N PRO A 310 -17.95 -13.82 -9.89
CA PRO A 310 -16.74 -14.56 -10.25
C PRO A 310 -17.01 -15.98 -10.75
N VAL A 311 -18.17 -16.58 -10.44
CA VAL A 311 -18.56 -17.91 -10.92
C VAL A 311 -19.01 -17.86 -12.37
N LYS A 312 -19.75 -16.82 -12.74
CA LYS A 312 -20.21 -16.62 -14.12
C LYS A 312 -19.15 -15.93 -14.97
N ASN A 313 -18.20 -15.23 -14.32
CA ASN A 313 -17.23 -14.33 -14.93
C ASN A 313 -17.94 -13.27 -15.81
N ASP A 314 -18.90 -12.57 -15.22
CA ASP A 314 -19.76 -11.63 -15.94
C ASP A 314 -20.23 -10.49 -15.03
N TRP A 315 -20.54 -9.32 -15.64
CA TRP A 315 -21.10 -8.16 -14.98
C TRP A 315 -22.62 -8.10 -15.18
N THR A 316 -23.31 -7.61 -14.17
CA THR A 316 -24.77 -7.34 -14.21
C THR A 316 -25.03 -5.93 -13.74
N MET A 317 -25.77 -5.16 -14.54
CA MET A 317 -26.24 -3.82 -14.18
C MET A 317 -27.26 -3.90 -13.02
N LEU A 318 -27.18 -2.93 -12.14
CA LEU A 318 -28.12 -2.72 -11.05
C LEU A 318 -28.72 -1.29 -11.13
N PRO A 319 -29.67 -1.04 -12.05
CA PRO A 319 -30.19 0.31 -12.30
C PRO A 319 -30.85 0.95 -11.05
N GLY A 320 -31.40 0.14 -10.15
CA GLY A 320 -32.01 0.59 -8.90
C GLY A 320 -31.00 0.87 -7.77
N ALA A 321 -29.76 0.45 -7.91
CA ALA A 321 -28.67 0.88 -7.03
C ALA A 321 -28.18 2.27 -7.49
N ASP A 322 -29.01 3.29 -7.26
CA ASP A 322 -28.85 4.66 -7.74
C ASP A 322 -27.65 5.35 -7.08
N VAL A 323 -26.79 5.99 -7.87
CA VAL A 323 -25.61 6.71 -7.40
C VAL A 323 -25.95 8.05 -6.75
N VAL A 324 -27.04 8.69 -7.15
CA VAL A 324 -27.39 10.06 -6.73
C VAL A 324 -27.41 10.24 -5.21
N PRO A 325 -27.93 9.31 -4.40
CA PRO A 325 -27.96 9.47 -2.93
C PRO A 325 -26.59 9.58 -2.26
N MET A 326 -25.53 9.03 -2.87
CA MET A 326 -24.17 9.04 -2.30
C MET A 326 -23.30 10.22 -2.74
N LEU A 327 -23.81 11.07 -3.63
CA LEU A 327 -23.03 12.18 -4.16
C LEU A 327 -22.68 13.19 -3.07
N THR A 328 -21.43 13.65 -3.11
CA THR A 328 -20.96 14.81 -2.32
C THR A 328 -21.38 16.12 -2.99
N LYS A 329 -21.07 17.24 -2.36
CA LYS A 329 -21.31 18.58 -2.90
C LYS A 329 -20.07 19.23 -3.46
N ASP A 330 -19.06 18.43 -3.86
CA ASP A 330 -17.81 18.98 -4.39
C ASP A 330 -18.09 20.03 -5.47
N MET A 331 -17.69 21.27 -5.18
CA MET A 331 -17.93 22.44 -6.04
C MET A 331 -16.81 22.66 -7.06
N GLU A 332 -15.62 22.14 -6.81
CA GLU A 332 -14.45 22.27 -7.70
C GLU A 332 -14.60 21.41 -8.96
N GLY A 333 -15.31 20.27 -8.85
CA GLY A 333 -15.51 19.38 -9.96
C GLY A 333 -16.64 18.39 -9.71
N ARG A 334 -17.83 18.67 -10.24
CA ARG A 334 -19.02 17.81 -10.02
C ARG A 334 -18.79 16.34 -10.38
N TRP A 335 -17.90 16.04 -11.36
CA TRP A 335 -17.46 14.68 -11.69
C TRP A 335 -16.68 13.98 -10.59
N ARG A 336 -16.26 14.70 -9.51
CA ARG A 336 -15.60 14.15 -8.34
C ARG A 336 -16.58 13.68 -7.28
N ALA A 337 -17.83 14.11 -7.34
CA ALA A 337 -18.80 13.93 -6.27
C ALA A 337 -19.15 12.45 -5.97
N ASP A 338 -18.83 11.52 -6.86
CA ASP A 338 -19.01 10.08 -6.70
C ASP A 338 -17.69 9.29 -6.57
N ASN A 339 -16.57 9.99 -6.31
CA ASN A 339 -15.26 9.38 -6.20
C ASN A 339 -15.02 8.73 -4.84
N HIS A 340 -14.31 7.59 -4.86
CA HIS A 340 -13.75 6.94 -3.66
C HIS A 340 -14.77 6.71 -2.54
N GLY A 341 -15.95 6.21 -2.87
CA GLY A 341 -16.99 5.86 -1.89
C GLY A 341 -16.48 4.84 -0.87
N TRP A 342 -16.83 5.05 0.41
CA TRP A 342 -16.50 4.11 1.49
C TRP A 342 -17.57 3.05 1.59
N LEU A 343 -17.34 1.90 0.96
CA LEU A 343 -18.30 0.81 0.86
C LEU A 343 -17.89 -0.36 1.76
N PHE A 344 -18.86 -0.93 2.45
CA PHE A 344 -18.68 -2.11 3.28
C PHE A 344 -19.74 -3.15 2.94
N GLY A 345 -19.33 -4.29 2.34
CA GLY A 345 -20.23 -5.43 2.23
C GLY A 345 -20.70 -5.87 3.61
N TRP A 346 -21.99 -6.19 3.75
CA TRP A 346 -22.60 -6.54 5.02
C TRP A 346 -23.51 -7.78 4.89
N LYS A 347 -24.29 -8.05 5.91
CA LYS A 347 -25.24 -9.17 5.98
C LYS A 347 -26.22 -9.15 4.79
N ASN A 348 -26.66 -10.35 4.36
CA ASN A 348 -27.69 -10.50 3.32
C ASN A 348 -27.36 -9.78 2.01
N GLU A 349 -26.08 -9.88 1.56
CA GLU A 349 -25.61 -9.31 0.28
C GLU A 349 -25.82 -7.80 0.15
N SER A 350 -26.00 -7.11 1.29
CA SER A 350 -26.14 -5.65 1.32
C SER A 350 -24.77 -4.96 1.33
N VAL A 351 -24.76 -3.70 0.92
CA VAL A 351 -23.60 -2.81 0.98
C VAL A 351 -23.98 -1.57 1.77
N PHE A 352 -23.17 -1.23 2.76
CA PHE A 352 -23.28 0.03 3.49
C PHE A 352 -22.29 1.06 2.92
N GLN A 353 -22.79 2.23 2.52
CA GLN A 353 -21.99 3.37 2.12
C GLN A 353 -21.86 4.34 3.31
N ALA A 354 -20.64 4.43 3.88
CA ALA A 354 -20.32 5.24 5.05
C ALA A 354 -19.91 6.69 4.72
N GLY A 355 -19.51 6.94 3.48
CA GLY A 355 -18.99 8.22 3.00
C GLY A 355 -18.45 8.11 1.56
N PRO A 356 -17.72 9.15 1.06
CA PRO A 356 -17.32 10.40 1.71
C PRO A 356 -18.45 11.41 1.89
N SER A 357 -19.58 11.27 1.17
CA SER A 357 -20.76 12.09 1.44
C SER A 357 -21.15 12.01 2.91
N LYS A 358 -21.61 13.10 3.47
CA LYS A 358 -22.21 13.08 4.82
C LYS A 358 -23.48 12.24 4.90
N ASN A 359 -24.17 12.01 3.78
CA ASN A 359 -25.30 11.10 3.71
C ASN A 359 -24.80 9.67 3.62
N MET A 360 -25.38 8.78 4.40
CA MET A 360 -25.12 7.35 4.38
C MET A 360 -26.26 6.60 3.70
N ASN A 361 -25.95 5.48 3.06
CA ASN A 361 -26.93 4.70 2.33
C ASN A 361 -26.66 3.20 2.46
N TRP A 362 -27.73 2.41 2.38
CA TRP A 362 -27.72 0.99 2.12
C TRP A 362 -27.99 0.73 0.65
N TYR A 363 -27.25 -0.19 0.05
CA TYR A 363 -27.50 -0.72 -1.27
C TYR A 363 -27.82 -2.22 -1.18
N PHE A 364 -28.74 -2.68 -2.02
CA PHE A 364 -29.17 -4.07 -2.13
C PHE A 364 -29.01 -4.50 -3.58
N VAL A 365 -28.58 -5.75 -3.79
CA VAL A 365 -28.19 -6.24 -5.13
C VAL A 365 -29.15 -7.25 -5.73
N GLU A 366 -30.31 -7.48 -5.09
CA GLU A 366 -31.34 -8.38 -5.61
C GLU A 366 -32.11 -7.72 -6.77
N GLY A 367 -32.38 -8.50 -7.83
CA GLY A 367 -33.10 -8.01 -9.02
C GLY A 367 -32.36 -6.87 -9.72
N ASP A 368 -33.03 -5.75 -9.93
CA ASP A 368 -32.46 -4.53 -10.54
C ASP A 368 -31.62 -3.71 -9.53
N GLY A 369 -31.47 -4.19 -8.30
CA GLY A 369 -30.88 -3.45 -7.21
C GLY A 369 -31.83 -2.42 -6.60
N SER A 370 -31.45 -1.89 -5.44
CA SER A 370 -32.18 -0.79 -4.78
C SER A 370 -31.30 -0.08 -3.77
N TYR A 371 -31.80 1.03 -3.20
CA TYR A 371 -31.11 1.70 -2.09
C TYR A 371 -32.11 2.17 -1.02
N ILE A 372 -31.61 2.35 0.21
CA ILE A 372 -32.31 2.98 1.33
C ILE A 372 -31.38 4.02 1.97
N LYS A 373 -31.86 5.23 2.21
CA LYS A 373 -31.13 6.24 2.96
C LYS A 373 -30.93 5.80 4.40
N ALA A 374 -29.70 5.86 4.88
CA ALA A 374 -29.31 5.42 6.22
C ALA A 374 -28.93 6.60 7.16
N GLY A 375 -29.51 7.77 6.94
CA GLY A 375 -29.26 8.95 7.76
C GLY A 375 -28.00 9.71 7.39
N LYS A 376 -27.42 10.43 8.36
CA LYS A 376 -26.24 11.29 8.15
C LYS A 376 -25.16 10.98 9.18
N ARG A 377 -23.89 11.20 8.79
CA ARG A 377 -22.74 11.14 9.67
C ARG A 377 -22.68 12.41 10.53
N MET A 378 -23.59 12.47 11.51
CA MET A 378 -23.78 13.60 12.44
C MET A 378 -23.92 14.97 11.73
N HIS A 379 -23.18 15.97 12.22
CA HIS A 379 -23.20 17.34 11.72
C HIS A 379 -22.06 17.66 10.76
N ASP A 380 -21.29 16.66 10.37
CA ASP A 380 -20.20 16.84 9.43
C ASP A 380 -20.65 17.36 8.08
N ASP A 381 -19.70 17.94 7.38
CA ASP A 381 -19.76 18.13 5.94
C ASP A 381 -19.33 16.84 5.20
N ASP A 382 -19.26 16.89 3.88
CA ASP A 382 -18.67 15.82 3.09
C ASP A 382 -17.18 15.69 3.44
N SER A 383 -16.60 14.48 3.30
CA SER A 383 -15.23 14.15 3.75
C SER A 383 -14.44 13.52 2.61
N MET A 384 -14.33 14.26 1.48
CA MET A 384 -13.57 13.81 0.32
C MET A 384 -12.13 13.48 0.72
N SER A 385 -11.60 12.38 0.18
CA SER A 385 -10.25 11.90 0.46
C SER A 385 -9.90 11.73 1.95
N GLY A 386 -10.92 11.57 2.79
CA GLY A 386 -10.83 10.96 4.10
C GLY A 386 -10.87 9.44 3.99
N ASN A 387 -11.02 8.73 5.10
CA ASN A 387 -11.17 7.27 5.05
C ASN A 387 -12.04 6.68 6.14
N ALA A 388 -12.34 5.39 5.99
CA ALA A 388 -13.15 4.63 6.92
C ALA A 388 -12.60 3.22 7.09
N VAL A 389 -12.65 2.68 8.31
CA VAL A 389 -12.10 1.38 8.68
C VAL A 389 -13.08 0.58 9.54
N MET A 390 -13.44 -0.63 9.12
CA MET A 390 -14.22 -1.56 9.94
C MET A 390 -13.30 -2.30 10.92
N TYR A 391 -13.13 -1.76 12.13
CA TYR A 391 -12.20 -2.30 13.13
C TYR A 391 -12.80 -3.39 14.03
N ASP A 392 -14.13 -3.51 14.07
CA ASP A 392 -14.85 -4.57 14.78
C ASP A 392 -16.10 -4.98 13.97
N ALA A 393 -15.93 -5.96 13.09
CA ALA A 393 -17.01 -6.43 12.23
C ALA A 393 -18.06 -7.25 13.00
N VAL A 394 -17.74 -7.84 14.16
CA VAL A 394 -18.73 -8.56 14.98
C VAL A 394 -19.80 -7.61 15.50
N ASN A 395 -19.37 -6.44 15.95
CA ASN A 395 -20.25 -5.39 16.47
C ASN A 395 -20.64 -4.34 15.40
N GLY A 396 -20.24 -4.53 14.14
CA GLY A 396 -20.54 -3.64 13.02
C GLY A 396 -19.91 -2.25 13.13
N LYS A 397 -18.75 -2.10 13.81
CA LYS A 397 -18.15 -0.80 14.09
C LYS A 397 -17.20 -0.35 13.00
N ILE A 398 -17.46 0.84 12.47
CA ILE A 398 -16.65 1.54 11.47
C ILE A 398 -16.16 2.86 12.07
N LEU A 399 -14.86 3.11 12.02
CA LEU A 399 -14.26 4.42 12.33
C LEU A 399 -14.14 5.21 11.04
N THR A 400 -14.65 6.45 11.01
CA THR A 400 -14.46 7.41 9.91
C THR A 400 -13.53 8.53 10.35
N LEU A 401 -12.69 9.03 9.43
CA LEU A 401 -11.54 9.87 9.75
C LEU A 401 -11.34 10.97 8.70
N GLY A 402 -11.23 12.22 9.16
CA GLY A 402 -10.75 13.37 8.40
C GLY A 402 -11.46 13.60 7.07
N GLY A 403 -10.68 13.99 6.06
CA GLY A 403 -11.16 14.41 4.74
C GLY A 403 -11.43 15.90 4.66
N SER A 404 -11.92 16.34 3.52
CA SER A 404 -12.28 17.75 3.26
C SER A 404 -13.60 17.85 2.49
N PRO A 405 -14.32 18.99 2.52
CA PRO A 405 -15.58 19.16 1.78
C PRO A 405 -15.44 18.92 0.27
N ASP A 406 -14.31 19.34 -0.31
CA ASP A 406 -13.99 19.17 -1.72
C ASP A 406 -12.73 18.32 -1.89
N TYR A 407 -12.59 17.68 -3.06
CA TYR A 407 -11.50 16.77 -3.38
C TYR A 407 -10.13 17.46 -3.42
N ASP A 408 -10.09 18.71 -3.84
CA ASP A 408 -8.86 19.48 -4.07
C ASP A 408 -9.08 20.92 -3.64
N LYS A 409 -8.00 21.63 -3.24
CA LYS A 409 -8.00 23.03 -2.76
C LYS A 409 -8.97 23.30 -1.62
N SER A 410 -9.04 22.39 -0.68
CA SER A 410 -10.00 22.41 0.43
C SER A 410 -9.30 22.10 1.76
N TYR A 411 -9.74 22.77 2.82
CA TYR A 411 -9.21 22.55 4.17
C TYR A 411 -9.68 21.21 4.72
N ALA A 412 -8.74 20.44 5.25
CA ALA A 412 -9.00 19.20 5.93
C ALA A 412 -9.72 19.39 7.26
N THR A 413 -10.35 18.33 7.74
CA THR A 413 -10.88 18.25 9.09
C THR A 413 -10.13 17.17 9.89
N ASN A 414 -10.24 17.25 11.21
CA ASN A 414 -9.80 16.19 12.11
C ASN A 414 -10.99 15.38 12.68
N ASN A 415 -12.17 15.53 12.11
CA ASN A 415 -13.38 14.86 12.57
C ASN A 415 -13.24 13.34 12.53
N ALA A 416 -13.75 12.68 13.56
CA ALA A 416 -13.73 11.22 13.67
C ALA A 416 -15.03 10.72 14.32
N HIS A 417 -15.67 9.72 13.69
CA HIS A 417 -16.92 9.15 14.16
C HIS A 417 -16.86 7.62 14.20
N ILE A 418 -17.63 7.05 15.10
CA ILE A 418 -17.90 5.62 15.15
C ILE A 418 -19.32 5.38 14.62
N ILE A 419 -19.41 4.67 13.50
CA ILE A 419 -20.68 4.20 12.95
C ILE A 419 -20.86 2.75 13.42
N THR A 420 -21.99 2.44 14.03
CA THR A 420 -22.34 1.07 14.46
C THR A 420 -23.52 0.58 13.63
N LEU A 421 -23.27 -0.44 12.80
CA LEU A 421 -24.26 -1.04 11.91
C LEU A 421 -25.19 -1.99 12.68
N GLY A 422 -26.51 -1.93 12.36
CA GLY A 422 -27.51 -2.90 12.73
C GLY A 422 -27.77 -3.93 11.61
N GLU A 423 -29.04 -4.26 11.43
CA GLU A 423 -29.48 -5.05 10.28
C GLU A 423 -29.51 -4.18 9.00
N PRO A 424 -29.39 -4.78 7.82
CA PRO A 424 -29.47 -4.05 6.56
C PRO A 424 -30.79 -3.27 6.43
N GLY A 425 -30.67 -1.98 6.11
CA GLY A 425 -31.82 -1.07 6.02
C GLY A 425 -32.08 -0.24 7.28
N ASP A 426 -31.54 -0.63 8.43
CA ASP A 426 -31.63 0.17 9.66
C ASP A 426 -30.75 1.43 9.57
N GLU A 427 -31.21 2.52 10.20
CA GLU A 427 -30.34 3.68 10.41
C GLU A 427 -29.24 3.32 11.44
N PRO A 428 -27.95 3.43 11.12
CA PRO A 428 -26.90 3.07 12.05
C PRO A 428 -26.79 4.09 13.18
N LYS A 429 -26.28 3.66 14.32
CA LYS A 429 -25.89 4.56 15.39
C LYS A 429 -24.59 5.25 15.03
N VAL A 430 -24.54 6.58 15.16
CA VAL A 430 -23.32 7.37 14.95
C VAL A 430 -22.94 8.06 16.24
N GLU A 431 -21.67 7.94 16.65
CA GLU A 431 -21.11 8.51 17.86
C GLU A 431 -19.78 9.22 17.54
N LEU A 432 -19.41 10.20 18.38
CA LEU A 432 -18.09 10.82 18.29
C LEU A 432 -17.01 9.82 18.76
N ALA A 433 -15.94 9.67 18.01
CA ALA A 433 -14.74 8.95 18.48
C ALA A 433 -13.96 9.82 19.48
N ALA A 434 -13.28 9.20 20.44
CA ALA A 434 -12.47 9.86 21.47
C ALA A 434 -13.25 10.92 22.28
N LYS A 435 -14.56 10.78 22.39
CA LYS A 435 -15.48 11.72 23.07
C LYS A 435 -15.50 13.12 22.48
N THR A 436 -14.41 13.61 21.92
CA THR A 436 -14.27 14.93 21.27
C THR A 436 -14.72 14.87 19.81
N GLY A 437 -14.70 13.70 19.19
CA GLY A 437 -14.94 13.52 17.76
C GLY A 437 -13.77 13.99 16.89
N THR A 438 -12.55 14.07 17.44
CA THR A 438 -11.42 14.64 16.70
C THR A 438 -10.14 13.85 16.91
N MET A 439 -9.38 13.69 15.82
CA MET A 439 -7.96 13.36 15.82
C MET A 439 -7.15 14.56 16.36
N HIS A 440 -5.87 14.39 16.61
CA HIS A 440 -4.96 15.49 16.96
C HIS A 440 -4.71 16.43 15.77
N SER A 441 -4.67 15.87 14.55
CA SER A 441 -4.36 16.63 13.32
C SER A 441 -5.48 16.55 12.30
N GLU A 442 -5.74 17.68 11.61
CA GLU A 442 -6.54 17.73 10.40
C GLU A 442 -5.82 16.96 9.28
N ARG A 443 -6.54 16.11 8.54
CA ARG A 443 -5.93 15.27 7.50
C ARG A 443 -6.86 15.07 6.31
N VAL A 444 -6.33 15.33 5.11
CA VAL A 444 -6.86 14.87 3.83
C VAL A 444 -5.74 14.10 3.10
N PHE A 445 -6.06 13.15 2.24
CA PHE A 445 -5.10 12.25 1.57
C PHE A 445 -4.27 11.37 2.52
N HIS A 446 -4.73 11.16 3.74
CA HIS A 446 -4.11 10.24 4.69
C HIS A 446 -4.58 8.81 4.46
N THR A 447 -3.91 7.85 5.07
CA THR A 447 -4.26 6.43 5.03
C THR A 447 -4.46 5.86 6.43
N SER A 448 -5.22 4.77 6.53
CA SER A 448 -5.44 4.09 7.81
C SER A 448 -5.47 2.57 7.66
N VAL A 449 -5.03 1.88 8.71
CA VAL A 449 -4.93 0.42 8.76
C VAL A 449 -5.42 -0.09 10.11
N VAL A 450 -6.35 -1.07 10.10
CA VAL A 450 -6.71 -1.78 11.33
C VAL A 450 -5.62 -2.78 11.70
N LEU A 451 -5.21 -2.76 12.97
CA LEU A 451 -4.18 -3.63 13.52
C LEU A 451 -4.78 -4.88 14.19
N PRO A 452 -3.99 -5.96 14.43
CA PRO A 452 -4.50 -7.20 14.99
C PRO A 452 -5.21 -7.08 16.34
N ASP A 453 -4.80 -6.13 17.18
CA ASP A 453 -5.39 -5.84 18.49
C ASP A 453 -6.69 -5.02 18.41
N GLY A 454 -7.01 -4.47 17.24
CA GLY A 454 -8.19 -3.64 16.98
C GLY A 454 -7.95 -2.15 17.02
N THR A 455 -6.74 -1.72 17.32
CA THR A 455 -6.34 -0.32 17.16
C THR A 455 -6.28 0.06 15.67
N VAL A 456 -6.40 1.34 15.34
CA VAL A 456 -6.34 1.84 13.96
C VAL A 456 -5.17 2.80 13.82
N PHE A 457 -4.22 2.43 12.98
CA PHE A 457 -3.06 3.25 12.60
C PHE A 457 -3.46 4.24 11.51
N ILE A 458 -3.09 5.52 11.66
CA ILE A 458 -3.46 6.62 10.77
C ILE A 458 -2.18 7.39 10.45
N THR A 459 -1.88 7.62 9.17
CA THR A 459 -0.61 8.25 8.78
C THR A 459 -0.72 9.11 7.53
N GLY A 460 0.18 10.08 7.41
CA GLY A 460 0.28 10.98 6.26
C GLY A 460 -0.83 12.00 6.18
N GLY A 461 -1.02 12.52 4.97
CA GLY A 461 -1.97 13.57 4.67
C GLY A 461 -1.44 14.98 4.89
N GLN A 462 -2.28 15.96 4.62
CA GLN A 462 -2.01 17.40 4.75
C GLN A 462 -3.24 18.13 5.29
N ASP A 463 -3.08 19.35 5.80
CA ASP A 463 -4.20 20.14 6.34
C ASP A 463 -4.96 20.96 5.30
N PHE A 464 -4.37 21.15 4.13
CA PHE A 464 -5.03 21.74 2.97
C PHE A 464 -4.78 20.87 1.74
N GLY A 465 -5.84 20.27 1.20
CA GLY A 465 -5.75 19.30 0.12
C GLY A 465 -5.38 19.94 -1.20
N ILE A 466 -4.18 19.68 -1.71
CA ILE A 466 -3.77 19.97 -3.08
C ILE A 466 -3.10 18.76 -3.65
N ALA A 467 -3.71 18.15 -4.66
CA ALA A 467 -3.12 16.99 -5.34
C ALA A 467 -1.73 17.32 -5.90
N PHE A 468 -0.77 16.40 -5.74
CA PHE A 468 0.63 16.55 -6.18
C PHE A 468 1.41 17.71 -5.52
N ASN A 469 0.93 18.23 -4.40
CA ASN A 469 1.61 19.24 -3.60
C ASN A 469 2.04 18.62 -2.27
N GLU A 470 3.21 19.01 -1.77
CA GLU A 470 3.82 18.50 -0.54
C GLU A 470 3.93 19.56 0.56
N GLU A 471 3.10 20.59 0.53
CA GLU A 471 3.02 21.60 1.57
C GLU A 471 2.09 21.13 2.72
N ASN A 472 2.36 21.62 3.92
CA ASN A 472 1.52 21.40 5.10
C ASN A 472 1.29 19.90 5.47
N VAL A 473 2.31 19.08 5.27
CA VAL A 473 2.28 17.62 5.48
C VAL A 473 2.18 17.28 6.97
N LYS A 474 1.48 16.20 7.28
CA LYS A 474 1.38 15.62 8.62
C LYS A 474 2.36 14.43 8.75
N PHE A 475 3.48 14.67 9.43
CA PHE A 475 4.52 13.66 9.64
C PHE A 475 4.26 12.75 10.84
N THR A 476 3.50 13.21 11.84
CA THR A 476 3.23 12.44 13.05
C THR A 476 2.00 11.55 12.85
N PRO A 477 2.13 10.21 12.83
CA PRO A 477 0.98 9.30 12.77
C PRO A 477 0.21 9.32 14.08
N GLU A 478 -1.01 8.81 14.01
CA GLU A 478 -1.88 8.63 15.18
C GLU A 478 -2.37 7.19 15.25
N LEU A 479 -2.64 6.73 16.44
CA LEU A 479 -3.29 5.45 16.73
C LEU A 479 -4.61 5.70 17.44
N TYR A 480 -5.72 5.26 16.86
CA TYR A 480 -6.98 5.19 17.58
C TYR A 480 -7.05 3.89 18.38
N ASP A 481 -7.23 4.01 19.68
CA ASP A 481 -7.42 2.88 20.58
C ASP A 481 -8.92 2.80 20.98
N PRO A 482 -9.67 1.80 20.49
CA PRO A 482 -11.08 1.66 20.77
C PRO A 482 -11.39 1.19 22.21
N GLU A 483 -10.41 0.61 22.95
CA GLU A 483 -10.60 0.19 24.33
C GLU A 483 -10.62 1.42 25.27
N THR A 484 -9.72 2.36 25.04
CA THR A 484 -9.64 3.60 25.82
C THR A 484 -10.42 4.76 25.19
N ASP A 485 -10.88 4.60 23.97
CA ASP A 485 -11.54 5.63 23.14
C ASP A 485 -10.69 6.91 23.05
N ARG A 486 -9.44 6.77 22.53
CA ARG A 486 -8.47 7.87 22.42
C ARG A 486 -7.63 7.77 21.16
N PHE A 487 -7.20 8.93 20.67
CA PHE A 487 -6.09 9.05 19.73
C PHE A 487 -4.78 9.23 20.48
N ILE A 488 -3.72 8.58 20.00
CA ILE A 488 -2.36 8.60 20.58
C ILE A 488 -1.39 8.93 19.46
N GLU A 489 -0.54 9.93 19.63
CA GLU A 489 0.52 10.23 18.67
C GLU A 489 1.61 9.16 18.70
N LEU A 490 2.01 8.72 17.50
CA LEU A 490 3.07 7.75 17.28
C LEU A 490 4.40 8.41 16.87
N GLN A 491 5.42 7.61 16.59
CA GLN A 491 6.72 8.08 16.14
C GLN A 491 6.59 8.84 14.82
N THR A 492 7.06 10.07 14.81
CA THR A 492 7.05 10.95 13.64
C THR A 492 7.85 10.34 12.49
N ASN A 493 7.30 10.38 11.29
CA ASN A 493 7.96 9.98 10.04
C ASN A 493 8.87 11.11 9.52
N ASN A 494 9.80 10.79 8.63
CA ASN A 494 10.65 11.75 7.92
C ASN A 494 10.40 11.79 6.40
N ILE A 495 9.55 10.90 5.88
CA ILE A 495 9.19 10.85 4.45
C ILE A 495 7.75 11.32 4.27
N ILE A 496 7.55 12.21 3.29
CA ILE A 496 6.25 12.77 2.95
C ILE A 496 5.32 11.69 2.40
N ARG A 497 4.07 11.64 2.89
CA ARG A 497 3.03 10.74 2.42
C ARG A 497 1.71 11.49 2.32
N VAL A 498 1.34 11.87 1.10
CA VAL A 498 0.13 12.64 0.80
C VAL A 498 -0.65 11.98 -0.35
N TYR A 499 -1.02 12.70 -1.37
CA TYR A 499 -1.85 12.18 -2.47
C TYR A 499 -1.22 10.97 -3.17
N HIS A 500 -2.01 9.93 -3.41
CA HIS A 500 -1.62 8.62 -3.97
C HIS A 500 -0.76 7.74 -3.05
N THR A 501 -0.80 7.96 -1.73
CA THR A 501 -0.16 7.02 -0.80
C THR A 501 -1.07 5.85 -0.44
N LEU A 502 -0.47 4.77 0.01
CA LEU A 502 -1.17 3.59 0.50
C LEU A 502 -0.55 3.06 1.80
N SER A 503 -1.37 2.36 2.59
CA SER A 503 -0.90 1.62 3.76
C SER A 503 -1.51 0.23 3.79
N ILE A 504 -0.69 -0.78 4.11
CA ILE A 504 -1.07 -2.19 4.12
C ILE A 504 -0.53 -2.86 5.39
N LEU A 505 -1.39 -3.58 6.11
CA LEU A 505 -0.98 -4.45 7.22
C LEU A 505 -0.22 -5.65 6.67
N LEU A 506 0.97 -5.91 7.21
CA LEU A 506 1.79 -7.06 6.84
C LEU A 506 1.45 -8.30 7.69
N PRO A 507 1.73 -9.52 7.20
CA PRO A 507 1.50 -10.74 7.98
C PRO A 507 2.28 -10.79 9.30
N ASP A 508 3.36 -10.04 9.42
CA ASP A 508 4.12 -9.90 10.66
C ASP A 508 3.62 -8.79 11.58
N ALA A 509 2.43 -8.26 11.32
CA ALA A 509 1.77 -7.20 12.09
C ALA A 509 2.48 -5.83 12.08
N ARG A 510 3.42 -5.60 11.16
CA ARG A 510 3.95 -4.28 10.83
C ARG A 510 3.09 -3.64 9.73
N VAL A 511 3.30 -2.38 9.44
CA VAL A 511 2.56 -1.64 8.41
C VAL A 511 3.52 -1.16 7.32
N LEU A 512 3.24 -1.49 6.07
CA LEU A 512 3.85 -0.87 4.90
C LEU A 512 3.12 0.46 4.64
N ASN A 513 3.86 1.57 4.54
CA ASN A 513 3.32 2.87 4.13
C ASN A 513 4.18 3.46 3.03
N GLY A 514 3.61 3.71 1.87
CA GLY A 514 4.40 4.08 0.70
C GLY A 514 3.65 4.79 -0.40
N GLY A 515 4.40 5.11 -1.45
CA GLY A 515 3.89 5.83 -2.61
C GLY A 515 3.71 7.32 -2.38
N GLY A 516 3.08 7.97 -3.32
CA GLY A 516 2.84 9.40 -3.42
C GLY A 516 3.20 9.91 -4.81
N GLY A 517 2.44 10.87 -5.34
CA GLY A 517 2.73 11.49 -6.63
C GLY A 517 2.13 10.74 -7.83
N LEU A 518 2.94 10.40 -8.80
CA LEU A 518 2.66 9.90 -10.16
C LEU A 518 2.46 11.04 -11.17
N CYS A 519 3.24 12.09 -11.05
CA CYS A 519 3.13 13.31 -11.85
C CYS A 519 4.31 13.52 -12.82
N GLY A 520 5.01 12.47 -13.19
CA GLY A 520 6.13 12.52 -14.14
C GLY A 520 7.39 13.10 -13.52
N ASN A 521 7.93 14.14 -14.11
CA ASN A 521 9.13 14.80 -13.59
C ASN A 521 8.76 15.81 -12.49
N CYS A 522 8.31 15.33 -11.35
CA CYS A 522 7.92 16.14 -10.19
C CYS A 522 8.54 15.61 -8.90
N SER A 523 8.72 16.47 -7.90
CA SER A 523 9.29 16.13 -6.59
C SER A 523 8.37 15.26 -5.74
N ALA A 524 7.07 15.24 -6.03
CA ALA A 524 6.09 14.47 -5.27
C ALA A 524 6.07 12.97 -5.60
N ASN A 525 6.88 12.50 -6.54
CA ASN A 525 6.98 11.08 -6.86
C ASN A 525 7.82 10.33 -5.84
N HIS A 526 7.18 9.48 -5.05
CA HIS A 526 7.81 8.59 -4.08
C HIS A 526 7.82 7.16 -4.59
N TYR A 527 9.01 6.67 -4.94
CA TYR A 527 9.25 5.29 -5.43
C TYR A 527 9.50 4.31 -4.29
N ASP A 528 9.11 4.65 -3.08
CA ASP A 528 9.46 3.91 -1.89
C ASP A 528 8.25 3.65 -0.97
N ALA A 529 8.45 2.73 -0.04
CA ALA A 529 7.64 2.58 1.14
C ALA A 529 8.53 2.38 2.37
N GLN A 530 8.08 2.87 3.53
CA GLN A 530 8.67 2.55 4.81
C GLN A 530 7.82 1.54 5.56
N ILE A 531 8.48 0.75 6.41
CA ILE A 531 7.81 -0.20 7.28
C ILE A 531 7.72 0.41 8.68
N PHE A 532 6.51 0.61 9.17
CA PHE A 532 6.26 1.01 10.55
C PHE A 532 6.14 -0.21 11.44
N THR A 533 6.92 -0.25 12.53
CA THR A 533 6.82 -1.26 13.58
C THR A 533 6.02 -0.69 14.74
N PRO A 534 4.78 -1.17 14.97
CA PRO A 534 3.93 -0.68 16.05
C PRO A 534 4.51 -0.96 17.43
N PRO A 535 4.12 -0.16 18.46
CA PRO A 535 4.65 -0.27 19.82
C PRO A 535 4.48 -1.66 20.46
N TYR A 536 3.39 -2.37 20.12
CA TYR A 536 3.15 -3.71 20.67
C TYR A 536 4.22 -4.74 20.29
N LEU A 537 5.02 -4.50 19.25
CA LEU A 537 6.13 -5.37 18.83
C LEU A 537 7.45 -5.04 19.51
N LEU A 538 7.53 -3.94 20.26
CA LEU A 538 8.76 -3.38 20.79
C LEU A 538 8.75 -3.38 22.34
N THR A 539 9.91 -3.64 22.93
CA THR A 539 10.17 -3.32 24.33
C THR A 539 10.39 -1.82 24.50
N ASP A 540 10.39 -1.31 25.73
CA ASP A 540 10.69 0.10 26.01
C ASP A 540 12.13 0.50 25.60
N SER A 541 13.02 -0.48 25.42
CA SER A 541 14.38 -0.26 24.88
C SER A 541 14.47 -0.35 23.35
N GLY A 542 13.37 -0.64 22.67
CA GLY A 542 13.31 -0.76 21.21
C GLY A 542 13.68 -2.13 20.64
N GLU A 543 13.94 -3.11 21.52
CA GLU A 543 14.17 -4.47 21.08
C GLU A 543 12.87 -5.18 20.71
N PRO A 544 12.88 -6.09 19.72
CA PRO A 544 11.70 -6.89 19.40
C PRO A 544 11.20 -7.70 20.58
N ARG A 545 9.89 -7.65 20.85
CA ARG A 545 9.27 -8.52 21.86
C ARG A 545 9.22 -9.97 21.37
N PRO A 546 9.39 -10.96 22.28
CA PRO A 546 9.03 -12.34 22.00
C PRO A 546 7.57 -12.43 21.57
N ARG A 547 7.28 -13.22 20.55
CA ARG A 547 5.94 -13.33 19.96
C ARG A 547 5.35 -14.72 20.23
N PRO A 548 4.03 -14.82 20.45
CA PRO A 548 3.36 -16.11 20.43
C PRO A 548 3.45 -16.70 19.00
N GLU A 549 3.46 -18.03 18.90
CA GLU A 549 3.61 -18.74 17.63
C GLU A 549 2.53 -19.81 17.50
N ILE A 550 1.82 -19.86 16.38
CA ILE A 550 0.94 -20.97 16.01
C ILE A 550 1.82 -22.05 15.41
N ILE A 551 1.96 -23.18 16.13
CA ILE A 551 2.89 -24.26 15.77
C ILE A 551 2.22 -25.46 15.08
N SER A 552 0.90 -25.57 15.14
CA SER A 552 0.15 -26.57 14.40
C SER A 552 -0.17 -26.12 12.97
N ASP A 553 -0.36 -27.08 12.09
CA ASP A 553 -0.98 -26.80 10.80
C ASP A 553 -2.43 -26.33 10.99
N LEU A 554 -2.86 -25.44 10.15
CA LEU A 554 -4.23 -24.95 10.09
C LEU A 554 -4.92 -25.48 8.81
N PRO A 555 -6.25 -25.61 8.83
CA PRO A 555 -6.98 -25.83 7.58
C PRO A 555 -6.74 -24.66 6.62
N THR A 556 -6.53 -24.97 5.34
CA THR A 556 -6.39 -23.95 4.29
C THR A 556 -7.69 -23.20 4.05
N ASP A 557 -8.81 -23.92 4.19
CA ASP A 557 -10.17 -23.45 3.96
C ASP A 557 -11.03 -23.71 5.20
N VAL A 558 -11.79 -22.70 5.61
CA VAL A 558 -12.68 -22.75 6.78
C VAL A 558 -14.02 -22.16 6.38
N GLN A 559 -15.11 -22.86 6.69
CA GLN A 559 -16.45 -22.30 6.44
C GLN A 559 -16.86 -21.32 7.54
N VAL A 560 -17.70 -20.35 7.17
CA VAL A 560 -18.36 -19.51 8.17
C VAL A 560 -19.09 -20.40 9.20
N GLY A 561 -18.95 -20.09 10.49
CA GLY A 561 -19.48 -20.87 11.60
C GLY A 561 -18.61 -22.04 12.06
N GLU A 562 -17.57 -22.42 11.32
CA GLU A 562 -16.65 -23.48 11.73
C GLU A 562 -15.68 -23.04 12.85
N THR A 563 -15.18 -24.03 13.57
CA THR A 563 -14.21 -23.84 14.66
C THR A 563 -12.85 -24.33 14.21
N ILE A 564 -11.85 -23.47 14.34
CA ILE A 564 -10.44 -23.78 14.11
C ILE A 564 -9.82 -24.20 15.45
N THR A 565 -9.16 -25.37 15.47
CA THR A 565 -8.37 -25.83 16.62
C THR A 565 -6.90 -25.73 16.25
N PHE A 566 -6.09 -25.15 17.14
CA PHE A 566 -4.65 -24.97 16.91
C PHE A 566 -3.84 -25.02 18.20
N GLN A 567 -2.54 -25.23 18.06
CA GLN A 567 -1.58 -25.22 19.14
C GLN A 567 -0.64 -24.02 19.02
N THR A 568 -0.24 -23.49 20.18
CA THR A 568 0.70 -22.35 20.24
C THR A 568 1.91 -22.69 21.09
N LYS A 569 3.01 -21.96 20.84
CA LYS A 569 4.23 -21.99 21.65
C LYS A 569 4.13 -21.06 22.85
N GLY A 570 3.10 -21.06 23.60
CA GLY A 570 2.91 -20.19 24.76
C GLY A 570 1.45 -19.87 24.96
N ASP A 571 1.16 -19.22 26.06
CA ASP A 571 -0.20 -18.83 26.42
C ASP A 571 -0.67 -17.64 25.58
N ILE A 572 -1.92 -17.66 25.13
CA ILE A 572 -2.55 -16.57 24.42
C ILE A 572 -3.79 -16.07 25.14
N LYS A 573 -4.09 -14.79 24.97
CA LYS A 573 -5.25 -14.12 25.58
C LYS A 573 -6.38 -13.92 24.58
N SER A 574 -6.07 -13.58 23.33
CA SER A 574 -7.04 -13.23 22.31
C SER A 574 -6.57 -13.65 20.92
N ALA A 575 -7.49 -13.61 19.97
CA ALA A 575 -7.20 -13.83 18.56
C ALA A 575 -8.02 -12.87 17.68
N SER A 576 -7.61 -12.68 16.47
CA SER A 576 -8.38 -11.92 15.47
C SER A 576 -8.15 -12.42 14.06
N LEU A 577 -9.16 -12.24 13.22
CA LEU A 577 -9.02 -12.31 11.77
C LEU A 577 -8.97 -10.90 11.21
N VAL A 578 -7.97 -10.63 10.36
CA VAL A 578 -7.91 -9.39 9.57
C VAL A 578 -7.90 -9.76 8.09
N ARG A 579 -8.87 -9.22 7.33
CA ARG A 579 -8.99 -9.50 5.91
C ARG A 579 -7.82 -8.88 5.14
N LEU A 580 -7.37 -9.55 4.07
CA LEU A 580 -6.32 -8.99 3.22
C LEU A 580 -6.74 -7.64 2.64
N CYS A 581 -5.78 -6.75 2.50
CA CYS A 581 -5.95 -5.37 2.08
C CYS A 581 -5.90 -5.21 0.56
N SER A 582 -6.68 -4.24 0.06
CA SER A 582 -6.52 -3.62 -1.25
C SER A 582 -6.66 -2.11 -1.11
N ALA A 583 -5.69 -1.34 -1.57
CA ALA A 583 -5.59 0.08 -1.27
C ALA A 583 -5.30 0.94 -2.51
N THR A 584 -6.02 2.04 -2.66
CA THR A 584 -5.75 3.12 -3.61
C THR A 584 -6.40 4.41 -3.12
N HIS A 585 -5.78 5.57 -3.32
CA HIS A 585 -6.39 6.89 -3.08
C HIS A 585 -7.06 7.02 -1.72
N THR A 586 -6.39 6.65 -0.63
CA THR A 586 -6.90 6.65 0.76
C THR A 586 -7.88 5.51 1.09
N VAL A 587 -8.48 4.86 0.11
CA VAL A 587 -9.50 3.83 0.32
C VAL A 587 -8.87 2.46 0.48
N ASN A 588 -9.27 1.75 1.54
CA ASN A 588 -8.89 0.36 1.82
C ASN A 588 -10.09 -0.33 2.51
N THR A 589 -11.21 -0.49 1.79
CA THR A 589 -12.46 -1.02 2.34
C THR A 589 -12.53 -2.54 2.36
N ASP A 590 -11.60 -3.24 1.72
CA ASP A 590 -11.45 -4.70 1.87
C ASP A 590 -10.99 -5.07 3.27
N GLN A 591 -10.16 -4.23 3.90
CA GLN A 591 -9.73 -4.47 5.27
C GLN A 591 -10.90 -4.44 6.25
N ARG A 592 -10.97 -5.44 7.10
CA ARG A 592 -11.82 -5.47 8.29
C ARG A 592 -11.24 -6.41 9.31
N ARG A 593 -11.56 -6.18 10.58
CA ARG A 593 -11.11 -7.04 11.66
C ARG A 593 -12.30 -7.71 12.35
N ILE A 594 -12.11 -8.99 12.66
CA ILE A 594 -13.03 -9.80 13.46
C ILE A 594 -12.32 -10.16 14.76
N PRO A 595 -12.70 -9.61 15.92
CA PRO A 595 -12.25 -10.14 17.20
C PRO A 595 -12.79 -11.55 17.39
N LEU A 596 -11.95 -12.48 17.87
CA LEU A 596 -12.32 -13.87 18.12
C LEU A 596 -12.17 -14.22 19.60
N ASP A 597 -13.19 -14.85 20.15
CA ASP A 597 -13.14 -15.45 21.46
C ASP A 597 -12.26 -16.69 21.44
N VAL A 598 -11.30 -16.77 22.37
CA VAL A 598 -10.36 -17.88 22.49
C VAL A 598 -10.81 -18.81 23.61
N ALA A 599 -11.11 -20.05 23.28
CA ALA A 599 -11.39 -21.09 24.24
C ALA A 599 -10.17 -22.03 24.36
N ARG A 600 -9.65 -22.22 25.59
CA ARG A 600 -8.61 -23.21 25.84
C ARG A 600 -9.21 -24.62 25.77
N SER A 601 -8.59 -25.49 24.98
CA SER A 601 -9.01 -26.88 24.88
C SER A 601 -8.57 -27.66 26.13
N SER A 602 -9.41 -28.59 26.60
CA SER A 602 -9.08 -29.51 27.66
C SER A 602 -8.22 -30.71 27.21
N GLY A 603 -7.61 -30.63 26.04
CA GLY A 603 -6.81 -31.67 25.42
C GLY A 603 -5.49 -31.98 26.15
N ALA A 604 -4.75 -32.96 25.64
CA ALA A 604 -3.49 -33.44 26.22
C ALA A 604 -2.33 -32.42 26.14
N PHE A 605 -2.49 -31.39 25.36
CA PHE A 605 -1.49 -30.34 25.12
C PHE A 605 -1.79 -29.07 25.91
N ASN A 606 -0.77 -28.51 26.55
CA ASN A 606 -0.94 -27.38 27.46
C ASN A 606 -1.38 -26.08 26.81
N PHE A 607 -1.16 -25.89 25.49
CA PHE A 607 -1.45 -24.68 24.75
C PHE A 607 -2.27 -24.97 23.48
N GLU A 608 -3.35 -25.75 23.62
CA GLU A 608 -4.32 -25.97 22.56
C GLU A 608 -5.53 -25.06 22.74
N TYR A 609 -5.93 -24.40 21.67
CA TYR A 609 -6.98 -23.38 21.64
C TYR A 609 -7.97 -23.61 20.51
N LYS A 610 -9.15 -23.06 20.69
CA LYS A 610 -10.22 -23.04 19.70
C LYS A 610 -10.72 -21.63 19.48
N VAL A 611 -10.95 -21.26 18.24
CA VAL A 611 -11.62 -20.04 17.82
C VAL A 611 -12.70 -20.39 16.81
N SER A 612 -13.84 -19.69 16.83
CA SER A 612 -14.91 -19.92 15.87
C SER A 612 -15.02 -18.74 14.90
N VAL A 613 -15.01 -19.03 13.60
CA VAL A 613 -15.33 -18.05 12.57
C VAL A 613 -16.80 -17.67 12.70
N PRO A 614 -17.18 -16.38 12.69
CA PRO A 614 -18.60 -15.98 12.74
C PRO A 614 -19.44 -16.68 11.68
N GLY A 615 -20.63 -17.13 12.06
CA GLY A 615 -21.53 -17.87 11.16
C GLY A 615 -22.25 -17.00 10.11
N ASN A 616 -22.15 -15.68 10.21
CA ASN A 616 -22.73 -14.77 9.23
C ASN A 616 -21.66 -14.33 8.21
N PRO A 617 -21.85 -14.62 6.91
CA PRO A 617 -20.88 -14.25 5.89
C PRO A 617 -20.77 -12.75 5.63
N GLY A 618 -21.70 -11.93 6.11
CA GLY A 618 -21.57 -10.47 6.06
C GLY A 618 -20.62 -9.91 7.14
N ILE A 619 -20.30 -10.70 8.16
CA ILE A 619 -19.27 -10.42 9.16
C ILE A 619 -17.92 -10.99 8.66
N ALA A 620 -17.89 -12.29 8.36
CA ALA A 620 -16.74 -13.00 7.82
C ALA A 620 -16.89 -13.18 6.30
N ILE A 621 -16.71 -12.10 5.55
CA ILE A 621 -16.81 -12.11 4.08
C ILE A 621 -15.87 -13.16 3.49
N PRO A 622 -16.33 -13.98 2.51
CA PRO A 622 -15.48 -14.97 1.88
C PRO A 622 -14.24 -14.35 1.23
N GLY A 623 -13.15 -15.10 1.24
CA GLY A 623 -11.84 -14.66 0.80
C GLY A 623 -10.75 -14.94 1.82
N TYR A 624 -9.55 -14.41 1.60
CA TYR A 624 -8.39 -14.64 2.46
C TYR A 624 -8.34 -13.73 3.69
N TRP A 625 -7.94 -14.35 4.81
CA TRP A 625 -7.82 -13.68 6.10
C TRP A 625 -6.51 -14.06 6.79
N MET A 626 -5.93 -13.09 7.49
CA MET A 626 -4.81 -13.25 8.41
C MET A 626 -5.33 -13.60 9.80
N LEU A 627 -5.06 -14.82 10.29
CA LEU A 627 -5.32 -15.20 11.68
C LEU A 627 -4.13 -14.81 12.55
N PHE A 628 -4.34 -13.88 13.46
CA PHE A 628 -3.40 -13.51 14.52
C PHE A 628 -3.85 -14.06 15.88
N VAL A 629 -2.87 -14.44 16.70
CA VAL A 629 -3.07 -14.71 18.13
C VAL A 629 -2.23 -13.73 18.93
N MET A 630 -2.76 -13.22 20.03
CA MET A 630 -2.08 -12.26 20.91
C MET A 630 -1.86 -12.88 22.29
N ASP A 631 -0.70 -12.64 22.88
CA ASP A 631 -0.39 -13.02 24.26
C ASP A 631 -1.08 -12.08 25.27
N LYS A 632 -0.78 -12.25 26.54
CA LYS A 632 -1.37 -11.44 27.63
C LYS A 632 -0.92 -9.98 27.62
N GLU A 633 0.21 -9.66 27.01
CA GLU A 633 0.74 -8.32 26.79
C GLU A 633 0.22 -7.67 25.51
N GLY A 634 -0.58 -8.37 24.72
CA GLY A 634 -1.13 -7.88 23.43
C GLY A 634 -0.17 -8.02 22.25
N VAL A 635 0.94 -8.75 22.39
CA VAL A 635 1.91 -8.98 21.32
C VAL A 635 1.32 -9.96 20.30
N PRO A 636 1.13 -9.56 19.01
CA PRO A 636 0.59 -10.46 17.99
C PRO A 636 1.61 -11.47 17.47
N SER A 637 1.14 -12.66 17.11
CA SER A 637 1.89 -13.64 16.32
C SER A 637 2.20 -13.13 14.91
N ILE A 638 3.07 -13.84 14.17
CA ILE A 638 3.00 -13.81 12.70
C ILE A 638 1.69 -14.47 12.29
N ALA A 639 0.98 -13.88 11.33
CA ALA A 639 -0.30 -14.39 10.86
C ALA A 639 -0.17 -15.74 10.16
N LYS A 640 -1.21 -16.56 10.32
CA LYS A 640 -1.49 -17.67 9.41
C LYS A 640 -2.61 -17.25 8.46
N ILE A 641 -2.41 -17.45 7.16
CA ILE A 641 -3.42 -17.09 6.16
C ILE A 641 -4.36 -18.25 5.94
N ILE A 642 -5.66 -17.99 6.03
CA ILE A 642 -6.73 -18.95 5.81
C ILE A 642 -7.74 -18.39 4.81
N MET A 643 -8.40 -19.29 4.07
CA MET A 643 -9.51 -18.95 3.19
C MET A 643 -10.83 -19.17 3.93
N VAL A 644 -11.64 -18.11 4.07
CA VAL A 644 -13.01 -18.23 4.59
C VAL A 644 -13.96 -18.45 3.42
N THR A 645 -14.84 -19.46 3.52
CA THR A 645 -15.76 -19.87 2.47
C THR A 645 -17.20 -19.88 2.94
N VAL A 646 -18.14 -19.73 2.00
CA VAL A 646 -19.59 -19.83 2.23
C VAL A 646 -20.11 -21.09 1.54
N GLY A 647 -20.36 -22.15 2.32
CA GLY A 647 -20.84 -23.43 1.79
C GLY A 647 -19.78 -24.20 0.97
N LYS A 648 -20.16 -25.32 0.40
CA LYS A 648 -19.30 -26.06 -0.55
C LYS A 648 -19.25 -25.32 -1.90
N THR A 649 -18.49 -24.25 -1.98
CA THR A 649 -18.05 -23.75 -3.27
C THR A 649 -17.13 -24.82 -3.87
N LYS A 650 -17.55 -25.44 -4.98
CA LYS A 650 -16.61 -26.20 -5.80
C LYS A 650 -15.47 -25.24 -6.10
N THR A 651 -14.25 -25.58 -5.68
CA THR A 651 -13.05 -24.93 -6.18
C THR A 651 -13.14 -24.98 -7.69
N LEU A 652 -13.43 -23.83 -8.29
CA LEU A 652 -13.32 -23.71 -9.73
C LEU A 652 -11.83 -23.73 -10.02
N ASP A 653 -11.40 -24.74 -10.79
CA ASP A 653 -10.14 -24.60 -11.52
C ASP A 653 -10.18 -23.26 -12.23
N ALA A 654 -9.09 -22.49 -12.15
CA ALA A 654 -8.96 -21.23 -12.86
C ALA A 654 -9.51 -21.40 -14.29
N PRO A 655 -10.26 -20.43 -14.84
CA PRO A 655 -10.82 -20.55 -16.17
C PRO A 655 -9.71 -20.96 -17.12
N LYS A 656 -9.83 -22.13 -17.74
CA LYS A 656 -8.86 -22.61 -18.70
C LYS A 656 -8.84 -21.61 -19.84
N SER A 657 -7.83 -20.76 -19.89
CA SER A 657 -7.53 -19.91 -21.04
C SER A 657 -7.41 -20.83 -22.26
N SER A 658 -8.29 -20.66 -23.24
CA SER A 658 -8.19 -21.32 -24.55
C SER A 658 -7.09 -20.71 -25.43
N TYR A 659 -6.21 -19.90 -24.87
CA TYR A 659 -5.06 -19.28 -25.54
C TYR A 659 -3.80 -19.49 -24.68
N ILE A 660 -3.20 -20.65 -24.78
CA ILE A 660 -1.77 -20.84 -24.51
C ILE A 660 -1.09 -20.86 -25.87
N GLU A 661 -0.75 -19.72 -26.43
CA GLU A 661 0.38 -19.62 -27.34
C GLU A 661 1.62 -19.34 -26.49
N SER A 662 2.57 -20.26 -26.59
CA SER A 662 3.91 -20.15 -26.04
C SER A 662 4.56 -18.87 -26.54
N VAL A 663 4.70 -17.89 -25.67
CA VAL A 663 5.60 -16.75 -25.91
C VAL A 663 6.97 -17.19 -25.41
N GLU A 664 7.86 -17.54 -26.31
CA GLU A 664 9.30 -17.54 -26.09
C GLU A 664 9.70 -16.15 -25.57
N GLU A 665 10.54 -16.12 -24.55
CA GLU A 665 11.18 -14.90 -24.05
C GLU A 665 11.90 -14.19 -25.19
N ASP A 666 11.30 -13.15 -25.75
CA ASP A 666 11.99 -12.24 -26.65
C ASP A 666 12.57 -11.07 -25.84
N SER A 667 13.83 -11.22 -25.51
CA SER A 667 14.64 -10.27 -24.77
C SER A 667 15.14 -9.11 -25.64
N ARG A 668 14.28 -8.48 -26.45
CA ARG A 668 14.64 -7.30 -27.23
C ARG A 668 13.55 -6.25 -27.21
N ASN A 669 13.49 -5.47 -26.18
CA ASN A 669 12.72 -4.22 -26.18
C ASN A 669 13.62 -3.04 -26.57
N ASN A 670 13.73 -2.78 -27.86
CA ASN A 670 14.07 -1.45 -28.36
C ASN A 670 12.84 -0.56 -28.21
N TRP A 671 12.76 0.19 -27.11
CA TRP A 671 11.73 1.20 -26.91
C TRP A 671 12.30 2.59 -27.26
N GLU A 672 11.78 3.21 -28.32
CA GLU A 672 11.93 4.64 -28.59
C GLU A 672 10.67 5.37 -28.10
N PRO A 673 10.80 6.43 -27.28
CA PRO A 673 9.64 7.21 -26.86
C PRO A 673 9.07 8.00 -28.04
N PRO A 674 7.75 8.10 -28.20
CA PRO A 674 7.15 8.96 -29.19
C PRO A 674 7.45 10.42 -28.88
N THR A 675 7.87 11.16 -29.91
CA THR A 675 8.15 12.61 -29.86
C THR A 675 6.87 13.36 -29.49
N PRO A 676 6.89 14.29 -28.51
CA PRO A 676 5.70 15.07 -28.18
C PRO A 676 5.38 16.03 -29.34
N THR A 677 4.20 15.88 -29.94
CA THR A 677 3.59 16.91 -30.79
C THR A 677 2.98 17.97 -29.90
N ILE A 678 3.57 19.16 -29.94
CA ILE A 678 3.02 20.38 -29.35
C ILE A 678 1.77 20.78 -30.17
N GLY A 679 0.64 20.83 -29.50
CA GLY A 679 -0.60 21.38 -29.97
C GLY A 679 -1.45 21.84 -28.78
#